data_9c1f13bf74a978559938b5436b78a8b1
#
_entry.id   9c1f13bf74a978559938b5436b78a8b1
#
_cell.length_a   1.000
_cell.length_b   1.000
_cell.length_c   1.000
_cell.angle_alpha   90.00
_cell.angle_beta   90.00
_cell.angle_gamma   90.00
#
_symmetry.space_group_name_H-M   'P 1'
#
loop_
_entity.id
_entity.type
_entity.pdbx_description
1 polymer ?
#
loop_
_entity_poly.entity_id
_entity_poly.type
_entity_poly.pdbx_seq_one_letter_code
_entity_poly.pdbx_strand_id
1 'polypeptide(L)'
;MGAGKSNGGDWRTSNRRPAAFGGARRELDTLEPPTMSRSRVQIASSYAPGVLMTWEGGKGICRSVPLANDITKQLNRTTIDLVFENLSDFVTNWRDRAIKAVPDALPELVLDAPFRDSKTGEVRIERNDFQMTGPDRVGYVPYPLVYRCGICGSTREYESIADQSKQPLPRRCNGHDARWTQVDVVYVHWSGEIQPLSPFNFNFDPQSGGTRQIRMCTCGSTSFKLRNEAPVFSEWRYVCEGCGDTRALKKAEPEVLARLQAEQNAGGRPFQWIEVNMLPVSYRANSTFYPQRTSFIEFEDSAVVELMTPSRMGELVKKLAAIHNIPFSEPSDDEVRQAVQADTTHAADWEDYQSFLDMAQRADESNRPERARSYRDNAHELREGWFAAGVVERGKLESGAILRALGQRGEWTRRYDPIRLTVQHDAFVREHIDEAMARHAAVDVMQPDITLTDVVNDPQRKARYQANVGNLLDHLGVRRLVLVRNLPICEFSFGYTRVSATPVYKREHQGTAVDMPVRLKAFDQLPVQGTKRPIYVTQQQNEALYFKLDEARVLRWLRANQVTDVPAQGLGQAYLERYEDFGPFLEVFKDREGTGGYPRTVPAYVYLLLHTLSHQMIHSLADSSGVDRDSIGEHIFPADLAFVIYRKGMTPDLGNISAMWRNHADEFLRRAIDPRTLRCGSGSLCDARGGACPACVMVSEVSCIASNLLLSRAVLKGGKGPEWEPSSAPDLVGFFESAVAK
;
A
#
# COMPACT_ATOMS: atom_id res chain seq x y z
N MET A 1 -2.51 50.24 28.83
CA MET A 1 -3.95 50.32 29.24
C MET A 1 -4.76 49.89 28.02
N GLY A 2 -5.56 48.84 28.13
CA GLY A 2 -6.40 48.33 27.04
C GLY A 2 -6.60 46.83 27.18
N ALA A 3 -7.46 46.44 28.14
CA ALA A 3 -7.79 45.04 28.38
C ALA A 3 -8.77 44.53 27.30
N GLY A 4 -8.37 43.53 26.54
CA GLY A 4 -9.24 42.76 25.65
C GLY A 4 -9.88 41.60 26.40
N LYS A 5 -11.21 41.58 26.47
CA LYS A 5 -12.02 40.57 27.13
C LYS A 5 -11.96 39.25 26.31
N SER A 6 -11.56 38.15 26.95
CA SER A 6 -11.73 36.80 26.49
C SER A 6 -13.19 36.39 26.62
N ASN A 7 -13.86 36.08 25.52
CA ASN A 7 -15.15 35.40 25.49
C ASN A 7 -14.95 33.92 25.76
N GLY A 8 -15.13 33.51 27.02
CA GLY A 8 -15.29 32.11 27.39
C GLY A 8 -16.65 31.57 26.92
N GLY A 9 -16.66 30.72 25.93
CA GLY A 9 -17.85 30.00 25.49
C GLY A 9 -18.28 28.96 26.53
N ASP A 10 -19.47 29.13 27.04
CA ASP A 10 -20.10 28.32 28.09
C ASP A 10 -20.51 26.93 27.51
N TRP A 11 -19.87 25.84 27.99
CA TRP A 11 -20.10 24.46 27.63
C TRP A 11 -21.30 23.83 28.33
N ARG A 12 -22.29 24.58 28.69
CA ARG A 12 -23.46 24.02 29.36
C ARG A 12 -24.61 23.75 28.42
N THR A 13 -24.70 22.46 28.05
CA THR A 13 -25.93 21.69 27.81
C THR A 13 -27.08 22.39 27.12
N SER A 14 -27.12 22.33 25.80
CA SER A 14 -28.41 22.37 25.13
C SER A 14 -28.99 20.95 25.06
N ASN A 15 -29.79 20.57 26.07
CA ASN A 15 -30.75 19.47 25.99
C ASN A 15 -31.85 19.83 24.96
N ARG A 16 -31.49 19.91 23.68
CA ARG A 16 -32.48 19.93 22.60
C ARG A 16 -32.79 18.48 22.24
N ARG A 17 -33.97 18.05 22.65
CA ARG A 17 -34.60 16.80 22.22
C ARG A 17 -34.43 16.69 20.69
N PRO A 18 -34.05 15.50 20.15
CA PRO A 18 -34.02 15.30 18.69
C PRO A 18 -35.42 15.59 18.14
N ALA A 19 -35.51 16.53 17.22
CA ALA A 19 -36.74 16.83 16.51
C ALA A 19 -37.18 15.56 15.76
N ALA A 20 -38.37 15.10 16.06
CA ALA A 20 -39.02 13.99 15.39
C ALA A 20 -39.06 14.32 13.87
N PHE A 21 -38.64 13.36 13.05
CA PHE A 21 -38.81 13.41 11.60
C PHE A 21 -40.33 13.38 11.25
N GLY A 22 -40.97 14.50 11.31
CA GLY A 22 -42.38 14.57 10.97
C GLY A 22 -42.93 15.97 11.15
N GLY A 23 -42.80 16.79 10.15
CA GLY A 23 -43.45 18.10 10.07
C GLY A 23 -42.53 19.18 9.54
N ALA A 24 -42.46 19.27 8.24
CA ALA A 24 -42.23 20.48 7.44
C ALA A 24 -41.73 20.11 6.04
N ARG A 25 -42.66 19.74 5.16
CA ARG A 25 -42.37 19.51 3.73
C ARG A 25 -41.95 20.79 2.97
N ARG A 26 -41.87 21.95 3.64
CA ARG A 26 -41.57 23.25 2.98
C ARG A 26 -40.21 23.89 3.39
N GLU A 27 -39.49 23.39 4.40
CA GLU A 27 -38.18 23.93 4.79
C GLU A 27 -36.98 23.05 4.40
N LEU A 28 -37.21 21.84 3.88
CA LEU A 28 -36.13 20.92 3.51
C LEU A 28 -35.44 21.26 2.17
N ASP A 29 -36.06 22.07 1.32
CA ASP A 29 -35.51 22.43 0.01
C ASP A 29 -34.45 23.56 0.06
N THR A 30 -34.21 24.18 1.23
CA THR A 30 -33.29 25.30 1.36
C THR A 30 -32.14 25.05 2.38
N LEU A 31 -32.13 23.92 3.09
CA LEU A 31 -31.06 23.58 4.01
C LEU A 31 -29.97 22.79 3.28
N GLU A 32 -28.78 23.36 3.24
CA GLU A 32 -27.59 22.61 2.82
C GLU A 32 -27.47 21.31 3.61
N PRO A 33 -27.13 20.19 2.96
CA PRO A 33 -26.94 18.93 3.67
C PRO A 33 -25.86 19.12 4.73
N PRO A 34 -26.05 18.58 5.95
CA PRO A 34 -25.08 18.72 7.00
C PRO A 34 -23.74 18.13 6.59
N THR A 35 -22.65 18.85 6.86
CA THR A 35 -21.29 18.48 6.51
C THR A 35 -20.44 18.18 7.74
N MET A 36 -19.44 17.30 7.60
CA MET A 36 -18.38 17.06 8.59
C MET A 36 -17.02 17.32 7.93
N SER A 37 -16.17 18.09 8.63
CA SER A 37 -14.81 18.31 8.14
C SER A 37 -13.94 17.06 8.36
N ARG A 38 -13.21 16.65 7.32
CA ARG A 38 -12.22 15.56 7.36
C ARG A 38 -11.03 15.96 6.50
N SER A 39 -9.84 15.43 6.85
CA SER A 39 -8.66 15.66 6.02
C SER A 39 -8.76 14.87 4.70
N ARG A 40 -8.02 15.30 3.67
CA ARG A 40 -7.96 14.60 2.38
C ARG A 40 -7.53 13.13 2.53
N VAL A 41 -6.53 12.89 3.38
CA VAL A 41 -6.03 11.52 3.66
C VAL A 41 -7.11 10.67 4.32
N GLN A 42 -7.87 11.23 5.27
CA GLN A 42 -8.98 10.52 5.89
C GLN A 42 -10.08 10.19 4.87
N ILE A 43 -10.40 11.10 3.95
CA ILE A 43 -11.40 10.87 2.90
C ILE A 43 -10.92 9.78 1.94
N ALA A 44 -9.63 9.76 1.58
CA ALA A 44 -9.05 8.71 0.73
C ALA A 44 -8.89 7.35 1.43
N SER A 45 -9.05 7.26 2.76
CA SER A 45 -8.83 6.06 3.54
C SER A 45 -10.01 5.71 4.46
N SER A 46 -10.03 6.25 5.68
CA SER A 46 -11.00 5.90 6.72
C SER A 46 -12.44 6.32 6.42
N TYR A 47 -12.64 7.23 5.47
CA TYR A 47 -13.96 7.68 4.99
C TYR A 47 -14.15 7.43 3.50
N ALA A 48 -13.29 6.61 2.87
CA ALA A 48 -13.40 6.26 1.47
C ALA A 48 -14.75 5.58 1.14
N PRO A 49 -15.20 5.60 -0.13
CA PRO A 49 -16.48 5.01 -0.51
C PRO A 49 -16.63 3.56 -0.09
N GLY A 50 -17.75 3.25 0.55
CA GLY A 50 -18.08 1.91 1.06
C GLY A 50 -17.82 1.72 2.55
N VAL A 51 -17.20 2.68 3.24
CA VAL A 51 -17.00 2.61 4.69
C VAL A 51 -18.32 2.86 5.45
N LEU A 52 -18.45 2.21 6.61
CA LEU A 52 -19.52 2.52 7.56
C LEU A 52 -19.00 3.46 8.64
N MET A 53 -19.72 4.52 8.89
CA MET A 53 -19.34 5.55 9.86
C MET A 53 -20.55 6.04 10.66
N THR A 54 -20.30 6.53 11.87
CA THR A 54 -21.31 7.26 12.63
C THR A 54 -21.30 8.71 12.23
N TRP A 55 -22.48 9.25 11.97
CA TRP A 55 -22.63 10.69 11.76
C TRP A 55 -22.55 11.44 13.09
N GLU A 56 -21.64 12.38 13.19
CA GLU A 56 -21.54 13.29 14.37
C GLU A 56 -22.84 14.09 14.51
N GLY A 57 -23.40 14.13 15.72
CA GLY A 57 -24.70 14.75 15.95
C GLY A 57 -25.90 13.81 15.93
N GLY A 58 -25.67 12.48 15.98
CA GLY A 58 -26.72 11.49 16.28
C GLY A 58 -27.63 11.12 15.11
N LYS A 59 -27.20 11.34 13.86
CA LYS A 59 -27.98 10.95 12.66
C LYS A 59 -27.88 9.45 12.32
N GLY A 60 -27.21 8.67 13.14
CA GLY A 60 -27.10 7.22 12.98
C GLY A 60 -25.87 6.80 12.16
N ILE A 61 -25.91 5.54 11.68
CA ILE A 61 -24.85 4.91 10.91
C ILE A 61 -25.10 5.20 9.44
N CYS A 62 -24.04 5.60 8.74
CA CYS A 62 -24.06 5.93 7.33
C CYS A 62 -23.00 5.13 6.58
N ARG A 63 -23.25 4.87 5.31
CA ARG A 63 -22.26 4.38 4.35
C ARG A 63 -21.79 5.53 3.47
N SER A 64 -20.49 5.68 3.32
CA SER A 64 -19.91 6.66 2.41
C SER A 64 -20.12 6.27 0.94
N VAL A 65 -20.32 7.27 0.09
CA VAL A 65 -20.52 7.10 -1.35
C VAL A 65 -19.63 8.08 -2.12
N PRO A 66 -19.14 7.72 -3.31
CA PRO A 66 -18.24 8.60 -4.05
C PRO A 66 -18.96 9.85 -4.55
N LEU A 67 -18.22 10.96 -4.59
CA LEU A 67 -18.63 12.18 -5.27
C LEU A 67 -17.58 12.54 -6.32
N ALA A 68 -18.04 13.05 -7.46
CA ALA A 68 -17.15 13.45 -8.54
C ALA A 68 -16.38 14.72 -8.18
N ASN A 69 -15.05 14.65 -8.31
CA ASN A 69 -14.15 15.80 -8.31
C ASN A 69 -12.97 15.46 -9.21
N ASP A 70 -13.14 15.70 -10.52
CA ASP A 70 -12.15 15.33 -11.52
C ASP A 70 -10.91 16.23 -11.44
N ILE A 71 -9.78 15.63 -11.09
CA ILE A 71 -8.48 16.29 -11.05
C ILE A 71 -7.54 15.81 -12.16
N THR A 72 -8.01 15.05 -13.13
CA THR A 72 -7.17 14.46 -14.19
C THR A 72 -6.35 15.52 -14.93
N LYS A 73 -6.94 16.71 -15.17
CA LYS A 73 -6.24 17.82 -15.83
C LYS A 73 -5.23 18.55 -14.93
N GLN A 74 -5.26 18.32 -13.62
CA GLN A 74 -4.34 18.93 -12.66
C GLN A 74 -3.09 18.08 -12.45
N LEU A 75 -3.16 16.79 -12.82
CA LEU A 75 -2.05 15.86 -12.73
C LEU A 75 -1.22 15.89 -14.03
N ASN A 76 0.09 15.73 -13.90
CA ASN A 76 0.94 15.54 -15.08
C ASN A 76 0.72 14.12 -15.65
N ARG A 77 1.12 13.91 -16.91
CA ARG A 77 0.95 12.64 -17.61
C ARG A 77 1.72 11.52 -16.93
N THR A 78 2.94 11.78 -16.50
CA THR A 78 3.80 10.80 -15.82
C THR A 78 3.17 10.30 -14.53
N THR A 79 2.61 11.19 -13.70
CA THR A 79 1.89 10.78 -12.49
C THR A 79 0.70 9.87 -12.80
N ILE A 80 -0.08 10.21 -13.85
CA ILE A 80 -1.22 9.37 -14.27
C ILE A 80 -0.73 8.00 -14.73
N ASP A 81 0.31 7.94 -15.53
CA ASP A 81 0.91 6.69 -16.01
C ASP A 81 1.40 5.82 -14.84
N LEU A 82 2.10 6.42 -13.87
CA LEU A 82 2.57 5.75 -12.65
C LEU A 82 1.42 5.27 -11.76
N VAL A 83 0.32 6.00 -11.66
CA VAL A 83 -0.86 5.53 -10.91
C VAL A 83 -1.39 4.24 -11.53
N PHE A 84 -1.59 4.19 -12.85
CA PHE A 84 -2.10 3.00 -13.52
C PHE A 84 -1.11 1.84 -13.52
N GLU A 85 0.18 2.11 -13.65
CA GLU A 85 1.23 1.10 -13.53
C GLU A 85 1.22 0.46 -12.13
N ASN A 86 1.29 1.27 -11.08
CA ASN A 86 1.25 0.77 -9.70
C ASN A 86 -0.07 0.08 -9.35
N LEU A 87 -1.20 0.52 -9.93
CA LEU A 87 -2.49 -0.14 -9.78
C LEU A 87 -2.47 -1.52 -10.44
N SER A 88 -1.96 -1.63 -11.67
CA SER A 88 -1.83 -2.90 -12.39
C SER A 88 -0.96 -3.89 -11.62
N ASP A 89 0.19 -3.45 -11.15
CA ASP A 89 1.09 -4.25 -10.33
C ASP A 89 0.41 -4.75 -9.05
N PHE A 90 -0.29 -3.86 -8.35
CA PHE A 90 -1.01 -4.22 -7.12
C PHE A 90 -2.07 -5.29 -7.38
N VAL A 91 -2.88 -5.11 -8.41
CA VAL A 91 -3.97 -6.02 -8.76
C VAL A 91 -3.42 -7.37 -9.23
N THR A 92 -2.34 -7.38 -10.00
CA THR A 92 -1.65 -8.60 -10.44
C THR A 92 -1.11 -9.38 -9.25
N ASN A 93 -0.40 -8.73 -8.34
CA ASN A 93 0.10 -9.34 -7.12
C ASN A 93 -1.03 -9.88 -6.23
N TRP A 94 -2.15 -9.16 -6.15
CA TRP A 94 -3.33 -9.60 -5.41
C TRP A 94 -3.88 -10.91 -5.98
N ARG A 95 -4.11 -10.95 -7.30
CA ARG A 95 -4.61 -12.14 -8.00
C ARG A 95 -3.68 -13.34 -7.82
N ASP A 96 -2.40 -13.15 -8.09
CA ASP A 96 -1.42 -14.23 -8.08
C ASP A 96 -1.33 -14.89 -6.71
N ARG A 97 -1.34 -14.09 -5.63
CA ARG A 97 -1.36 -14.59 -4.26
C ARG A 97 -2.65 -15.34 -3.92
N ALA A 98 -3.80 -14.80 -4.32
CA ALA A 98 -5.08 -15.44 -4.05
C ALA A 98 -5.20 -16.78 -4.80
N ILE A 99 -4.81 -16.83 -6.09
CA ILE A 99 -4.86 -18.04 -6.90
C ILE A 99 -3.87 -19.09 -6.39
N LYS A 100 -2.67 -18.67 -5.97
CA LYS A 100 -1.68 -19.60 -5.41
C LYS A 100 -2.18 -20.31 -4.15
N ALA A 101 -2.85 -19.55 -3.25
CA ALA A 101 -3.42 -20.12 -2.03
C ALA A 101 -4.71 -20.92 -2.29
N VAL A 102 -5.49 -20.52 -3.30
CA VAL A 102 -6.78 -21.15 -3.66
C VAL A 102 -6.80 -21.33 -5.19
N PRO A 103 -6.13 -22.36 -5.73
CA PRO A 103 -5.96 -22.55 -7.18
C PRO A 103 -7.26 -22.65 -7.98
N ASP A 104 -8.31 -23.17 -7.37
CA ASP A 104 -9.63 -23.33 -8.01
C ASP A 104 -10.56 -22.13 -7.83
N ALA A 105 -10.05 -21.03 -7.28
CA ALA A 105 -10.85 -19.81 -7.10
C ALA A 105 -11.24 -19.21 -8.45
N LEU A 106 -12.53 -18.96 -8.63
CA LEU A 106 -12.99 -18.25 -9.84
C LEU A 106 -12.49 -16.80 -9.83
N PRO A 107 -12.09 -16.26 -10.99
CA PRO A 107 -11.61 -14.87 -11.09
C PRO A 107 -12.57 -13.84 -10.48
N GLU A 108 -13.88 -14.08 -10.57
CA GLU A 108 -14.93 -13.24 -9.97
C GLU A 108 -14.88 -13.18 -8.44
N LEU A 109 -14.31 -14.20 -7.82
CA LEU A 109 -14.16 -14.28 -6.35
C LEU A 109 -12.86 -13.64 -5.87
N VAL A 110 -11.94 -13.36 -6.77
CA VAL A 110 -10.63 -12.75 -6.47
C VAL A 110 -10.63 -11.26 -6.80
N LEU A 111 -11.14 -10.89 -7.99
CA LEU A 111 -11.11 -9.52 -8.51
C LEU A 111 -12.51 -9.03 -8.89
N ASP A 112 -12.78 -7.76 -8.63
CA ASP A 112 -13.96 -7.08 -9.14
C ASP A 112 -13.87 -6.82 -10.66
N ALA A 113 -15.00 -6.62 -11.32
CA ALA A 113 -15.10 -6.48 -12.78
C ALA A 113 -14.14 -5.43 -13.39
N PRO A 114 -13.91 -4.24 -12.79
CA PRO A 114 -13.00 -3.24 -13.37
C PRO A 114 -11.53 -3.64 -13.38
N PHE A 115 -11.15 -4.68 -12.65
CA PHE A 115 -9.77 -5.13 -12.51
C PHE A 115 -9.45 -6.36 -13.36
N ARG A 116 -10.40 -6.89 -14.11
CA ARG A 116 -10.22 -8.12 -14.87
C ARG A 116 -10.93 -8.09 -16.20
N ASP A 117 -10.42 -8.85 -17.15
CA ASP A 117 -11.14 -9.19 -18.36
C ASP A 117 -12.30 -10.16 -18.04
N SER A 118 -13.47 -9.88 -18.55
CA SER A 118 -14.68 -10.67 -18.27
C SER A 118 -14.67 -12.06 -18.89
N LYS A 119 -13.86 -12.29 -19.94
CA LYS A 119 -13.80 -13.55 -20.68
C LYS A 119 -12.66 -14.44 -20.20
N THR A 120 -11.49 -13.86 -20.01
CA THR A 120 -10.28 -14.61 -19.63
C THR A 120 -10.08 -14.67 -18.11
N GLY A 121 -10.63 -13.70 -17.36
CA GLY A 121 -10.35 -13.55 -15.94
C GLY A 121 -8.97 -12.94 -15.62
N GLU A 122 -8.16 -12.67 -16.66
CA GLU A 122 -6.85 -12.03 -16.49
C GLU A 122 -6.97 -10.58 -16.02
N VAL A 123 -5.91 -10.07 -15.40
CA VAL A 123 -5.87 -8.67 -14.98
C VAL A 123 -5.94 -7.77 -16.21
N ARG A 124 -6.89 -6.86 -16.19
CA ARG A 124 -7.09 -5.86 -17.21
C ARG A 124 -7.62 -4.58 -16.58
N ILE A 125 -6.87 -3.52 -16.71
CA ILE A 125 -7.23 -2.21 -16.18
C ILE A 125 -7.37 -1.22 -17.32
N GLU A 126 -8.61 -0.86 -17.62
CA GLU A 126 -8.90 0.12 -18.66
C GLU A 126 -8.95 1.52 -18.04
N ARG A 127 -8.10 2.43 -18.55
CA ARG A 127 -8.04 3.83 -18.06
C ARG A 127 -9.40 4.53 -18.13
N ASN A 128 -10.22 4.17 -19.10
CA ASN A 128 -11.55 4.76 -19.31
C ASN A 128 -12.58 4.36 -18.24
N ASP A 129 -12.35 3.28 -17.52
CA ASP A 129 -13.22 2.83 -16.43
C ASP A 129 -12.98 3.61 -15.12
N PHE A 130 -11.92 4.41 -15.08
CA PHE A 130 -11.52 5.15 -13.89
C PHE A 130 -11.45 6.65 -14.14
N GLN A 131 -11.54 7.40 -13.04
CA GLN A 131 -11.36 8.85 -13.01
C GLN A 131 -10.45 9.21 -11.84
N MET A 132 -9.40 10.00 -12.11
CA MET A 132 -8.60 10.62 -11.07
C MET A 132 -9.44 11.62 -10.29
N THR A 133 -9.64 11.38 -9.02
CA THR A 133 -10.57 12.13 -8.18
C THR A 133 -9.84 12.72 -6.98
N GLY A 134 -10.01 14.01 -6.75
CA GLY A 134 -9.51 14.66 -5.53
C GLY A 134 -10.33 14.24 -4.32
N PRO A 135 -9.72 13.82 -3.20
CA PRO A 135 -10.44 13.46 -1.99
C PRO A 135 -10.85 14.68 -1.15
N ASP A 136 -11.52 15.64 -1.77
CA ASP A 136 -11.96 16.86 -1.07
C ASP A 136 -13.30 16.67 -0.37
N ARG A 137 -14.10 15.72 -0.86
CA ARG A 137 -15.41 15.40 -0.30
C ARG A 137 -15.87 14.01 -0.67
N VAL A 138 -16.70 13.43 0.17
CA VAL A 138 -17.39 12.16 -0.03
C VAL A 138 -18.84 12.32 0.41
N GLY A 139 -19.75 11.69 -0.29
CA GLY A 139 -21.15 11.65 0.10
C GLY A 139 -21.43 10.60 1.16
N TYR A 140 -22.63 10.57 1.68
CA TYR A 140 -23.07 9.53 2.62
C TYR A 140 -24.54 9.23 2.49
N VAL A 141 -24.91 7.99 2.78
CA VAL A 141 -26.30 7.51 2.83
C VAL A 141 -26.51 6.73 4.13
N PRO A 142 -27.70 6.82 4.76
CA PRO A 142 -28.02 5.98 5.92
C PRO A 142 -27.92 4.50 5.56
N TYR A 143 -27.22 3.72 6.39
CA TYR A 143 -27.05 2.27 6.22
C TYR A 143 -26.54 1.64 7.53
N PRO A 144 -27.05 0.47 7.95
CA PRO A 144 -28.15 -0.31 7.35
C PRO A 144 -29.52 0.31 7.64
N LEU A 145 -30.49 0.11 6.74
CA LEU A 145 -31.85 0.61 6.92
C LEU A 145 -32.71 -0.37 7.75
N VAL A 146 -32.14 -0.88 8.83
CA VAL A 146 -32.78 -1.78 9.80
C VAL A 146 -32.82 -1.10 11.15
N TYR A 147 -33.99 -1.02 11.71
CA TYR A 147 -34.26 -0.36 12.99
C TYR A 147 -34.90 -1.32 13.99
N ARG A 148 -34.49 -1.20 15.24
CA ARG A 148 -35.05 -1.97 16.37
C ARG A 148 -35.67 -1.03 17.38
N CYS A 149 -36.84 -1.38 17.86
CA CYS A 149 -37.44 -0.66 18.99
C CYS A 149 -36.75 -1.09 20.29
N GLY A 150 -36.13 -0.14 20.98
CA GLY A 150 -35.41 -0.39 22.26
C GLY A 150 -36.29 -0.89 23.42
N ILE A 151 -37.62 -0.77 23.28
CA ILE A 151 -38.57 -1.19 24.35
C ILE A 151 -39.02 -2.64 24.11
N CYS A 152 -39.53 -2.98 22.93
CA CYS A 152 -40.14 -4.26 22.66
C CYS A 152 -39.33 -5.18 21.72
N GLY A 153 -38.21 -4.68 21.14
CA GLY A 153 -37.39 -5.45 20.22
C GLY A 153 -37.91 -5.57 18.79
N SER A 154 -39.13 -5.10 18.50
CA SER A 154 -39.68 -5.16 17.13
C SER A 154 -38.76 -4.47 16.14
N THR A 155 -38.63 -5.05 14.94
CA THR A 155 -37.73 -4.53 13.90
C THR A 155 -38.50 -3.95 12.72
N ARG A 156 -37.90 -2.98 12.05
CA ARG A 156 -38.35 -2.41 10.77
C ARG A 156 -37.17 -2.38 9.82
N GLU A 157 -37.38 -2.88 8.64
CA GLU A 157 -36.38 -2.92 7.58
C GLU A 157 -36.94 -2.24 6.33
N TYR A 158 -36.09 -1.42 5.66
CA TYR A 158 -36.43 -0.74 4.42
C TYR A 158 -35.43 -1.14 3.33
N GLU A 159 -35.90 -1.24 2.08
CA GLU A 159 -35.04 -1.54 0.94
C GLU A 159 -34.24 -0.32 0.49
N SER A 160 -34.88 0.84 0.59
CA SER A 160 -34.30 2.10 0.14
C SER A 160 -34.69 3.26 1.05
N ILE A 161 -33.95 4.36 0.93
CA ILE A 161 -34.30 5.63 1.57
C ILE A 161 -35.66 6.14 1.06
N ALA A 162 -35.97 5.88 -0.21
CA ALA A 162 -37.24 6.25 -0.80
C ALA A 162 -38.41 5.52 -0.14
N ASP A 163 -38.25 4.23 0.19
CA ASP A 163 -39.27 3.46 0.90
C ASP A 163 -39.42 3.93 2.35
N GLN A 164 -38.32 4.25 3.02
CA GLN A 164 -38.35 4.83 4.35
C GLN A 164 -39.05 6.20 4.36
N SER A 165 -38.86 7.00 3.31
CA SER A 165 -39.55 8.29 3.16
C SER A 165 -41.04 8.14 2.94
N LYS A 166 -41.48 7.08 2.20
CA LYS A 166 -42.91 6.79 1.96
C LYS A 166 -43.57 6.21 3.20
N GLN A 167 -42.84 5.39 3.96
CA GLN A 167 -43.32 4.72 5.17
C GLN A 167 -42.37 5.01 6.34
N PRO A 168 -42.42 6.21 6.93
CA PRO A 168 -41.54 6.58 8.02
C PRO A 168 -41.74 5.67 9.25
N LEU A 169 -40.73 5.60 10.09
CA LEU A 169 -40.77 4.85 11.35
C LEU A 169 -41.98 5.30 12.19
N PRO A 170 -42.86 4.39 12.63
CA PRO A 170 -44.07 4.74 13.37
C PRO A 170 -43.72 5.31 14.74
N ARG A 171 -44.47 6.30 15.18
CA ARG A 171 -44.32 6.91 16.52
C ARG A 171 -44.70 5.96 17.65
N ARG A 172 -45.58 5.01 17.38
CA ARG A 172 -46.04 3.99 18.35
C ARG A 172 -45.67 2.59 17.83
N CYS A 173 -45.30 1.72 18.76
CA CYS A 173 -44.94 0.34 18.50
C CYS A 173 -45.55 -0.53 19.59
N ASN A 174 -46.37 -1.52 19.22
CA ASN A 174 -47.00 -2.46 20.17
C ASN A 174 -47.67 -1.79 21.40
N GLY A 175 -48.42 -0.68 21.14
CA GLY A 175 -49.16 0.02 22.20
C GLY A 175 -48.35 1.05 23.02
N HIS A 176 -47.06 1.18 22.83
CA HIS A 176 -46.19 2.14 23.52
C HIS A 176 -45.55 3.15 22.55
N ASP A 177 -45.01 4.22 23.05
CA ASP A 177 -44.20 5.16 22.28
C ASP A 177 -42.91 4.48 21.81
N ALA A 178 -42.66 4.50 20.52
CA ALA A 178 -41.54 3.77 19.93
C ALA A 178 -40.20 4.50 20.18
N ARG A 179 -39.14 3.73 20.51
CA ARG A 179 -37.74 4.19 20.58
C ARG A 179 -36.93 3.45 19.56
N TRP A 180 -36.99 3.92 18.32
CA TRP A 180 -36.25 3.30 17.24
C TRP A 180 -34.78 3.66 17.28
N THR A 181 -33.94 2.63 17.22
CA THR A 181 -32.49 2.74 17.05
C THR A 181 -32.07 1.92 15.84
N GLN A 182 -31.15 2.44 15.07
CA GLN A 182 -30.57 1.70 13.94
C GLN A 182 -29.76 0.50 14.47
N VAL A 183 -29.86 -0.65 13.81
CA VAL A 183 -29.11 -1.85 14.20
C VAL A 183 -27.66 -1.64 13.81
N ASP A 184 -26.76 -1.81 14.77
CA ASP A 184 -25.32 -1.53 14.67
C ASP A 184 -24.47 -2.75 14.29
N VAL A 185 -25.12 -3.84 13.90
CA VAL A 185 -24.51 -5.08 13.42
C VAL A 185 -24.87 -5.28 11.94
N VAL A 186 -23.88 -5.68 11.17
CA VAL A 186 -23.99 -5.99 9.74
C VAL A 186 -23.35 -7.33 9.44
N TYR A 187 -23.75 -7.95 8.34
CA TYR A 187 -23.04 -9.10 7.79
C TYR A 187 -21.94 -8.65 6.83
N VAL A 188 -20.74 -9.20 6.95
CA VAL A 188 -19.62 -8.99 6.04
C VAL A 188 -19.11 -10.32 5.49
N HIS A 189 -18.51 -10.25 4.29
CA HIS A 189 -17.98 -11.42 3.62
C HIS A 189 -16.65 -11.11 2.91
N TRP A 190 -15.79 -12.11 2.75
CA TRP A 190 -14.53 -11.98 2.00
C TRP A 190 -14.73 -11.65 0.52
N SER A 191 -15.91 -11.87 -0.05
CA SER A 191 -16.28 -11.41 -1.40
C SER A 191 -16.43 -9.88 -1.52
N GLY A 192 -16.24 -9.15 -0.41
CA GLY A 192 -16.43 -7.69 -0.35
C GLY A 192 -17.87 -7.25 -0.14
N GLU A 193 -18.80 -8.20 0.03
CA GLU A 193 -20.20 -7.88 0.28
C GLU A 193 -20.47 -7.50 1.73
N ILE A 194 -21.48 -6.65 1.90
CA ILE A 194 -22.03 -6.23 3.17
C ILE A 194 -23.55 -6.25 3.07
N GLN A 195 -24.20 -6.81 4.07
CA GLN A 195 -25.64 -6.89 4.14
C GLN A 195 -26.15 -6.41 5.50
N PRO A 196 -27.36 -5.85 5.58
CA PRO A 196 -27.99 -5.55 6.87
C PRO A 196 -28.27 -6.84 7.65
N LEU A 197 -28.31 -6.72 8.97
CA LEU A 197 -28.72 -7.84 9.83
C LEU A 197 -30.25 -8.04 9.62
N SER A 198 -30.59 -9.01 8.80
CA SER A 198 -31.96 -9.32 8.40
C SER A 198 -32.30 -10.79 8.73
N PRO A 199 -33.56 -11.12 9.07
CA PRO A 199 -34.00 -12.52 9.23
C PRO A 199 -34.16 -13.25 7.88
N PHE A 200 -33.94 -12.60 6.77
CA PHE A 200 -34.22 -13.09 5.42
C PHE A 200 -32.96 -13.30 4.59
N ASN A 201 -33.02 -14.29 3.65
CA ASN A 201 -31.99 -14.51 2.65
C ASN A 201 -32.26 -13.78 1.35
N PHE A 202 -31.21 -13.56 0.58
CA PHE A 202 -31.34 -13.27 -0.84
C PHE A 202 -31.64 -14.55 -1.61
N ASN A 203 -32.59 -14.47 -2.53
CA ASN A 203 -32.80 -15.46 -3.59
C ASN A 203 -32.35 -14.83 -4.90
N PHE A 204 -31.44 -15.50 -5.60
CA PHE A 204 -31.07 -15.11 -6.95
C PHE A 204 -32.18 -15.50 -7.93
N ASP A 205 -32.60 -14.55 -8.75
CA ASP A 205 -33.55 -14.77 -9.84
C ASP A 205 -32.80 -14.88 -11.17
N PRO A 206 -32.70 -16.08 -11.78
CA PRO A 206 -31.99 -16.28 -13.03
C PRO A 206 -32.60 -15.49 -14.22
N GLN A 207 -33.88 -15.15 -14.15
CA GLN A 207 -34.56 -14.46 -15.26
C GLN A 207 -34.26 -12.98 -15.29
N SER A 208 -34.19 -12.34 -14.13
CA SER A 208 -33.84 -10.92 -14.02
C SER A 208 -32.34 -10.67 -13.88
N GLY A 209 -31.55 -11.71 -13.60
CA GLY A 209 -30.13 -11.61 -13.25
C GLY A 209 -29.87 -10.88 -11.95
N GLY A 210 -30.92 -10.66 -11.15
CA GLY A 210 -30.87 -9.94 -9.89
C GLY A 210 -31.16 -10.81 -8.68
N THR A 211 -30.93 -10.27 -7.49
CA THR A 211 -31.30 -10.92 -6.25
C THR A 211 -32.55 -10.29 -5.66
N ARG A 212 -33.43 -11.12 -5.15
CA ARG A 212 -34.64 -10.70 -4.47
C ARG A 212 -34.68 -11.27 -3.05
N GLN A 213 -34.94 -10.42 -2.09
CA GLN A 213 -35.14 -10.83 -0.71
C GLN A 213 -36.63 -11.12 -0.44
N ILE A 214 -36.92 -12.31 0.03
CA ILE A 214 -38.28 -12.66 0.46
C ILE A 214 -38.46 -12.21 1.91
N ARG A 215 -39.26 -11.15 2.12
CA ARG A 215 -39.40 -10.47 3.42
C ARG A 215 -40.64 -10.93 4.20
N MET A 216 -40.89 -12.24 4.25
CA MET A 216 -42.01 -12.78 5.03
C MET A 216 -41.68 -14.11 5.70
N CYS A 217 -42.33 -14.36 6.81
CA CYS A 217 -42.31 -15.66 7.47
C CYS A 217 -43.20 -16.67 6.72
N THR A 218 -43.02 -17.95 6.95
CA THR A 218 -43.90 -19.02 6.45
C THR A 218 -45.37 -18.82 6.83
N CYS A 219 -45.66 -18.13 7.95
CA CYS A 219 -47.00 -17.72 8.33
C CYS A 219 -47.56 -16.48 7.62
N GLY A 220 -46.79 -15.90 6.69
CA GLY A 220 -47.13 -14.66 5.99
C GLY A 220 -46.80 -13.34 6.71
N SER A 221 -46.33 -13.40 7.95
CA SER A 221 -45.98 -12.21 8.72
C SER A 221 -44.66 -11.62 8.21
N THR A 222 -44.59 -10.28 8.14
CA THR A 222 -43.39 -9.51 7.84
C THR A 222 -42.76 -8.86 9.09
N SER A 223 -43.38 -9.06 10.26
CA SER A 223 -42.98 -8.42 11.50
C SER A 223 -42.18 -9.39 12.38
N PHE A 224 -41.02 -8.95 12.82
CA PHE A 224 -40.09 -9.71 13.66
C PHE A 224 -39.59 -8.87 14.83
N LYS A 225 -39.22 -9.55 15.92
CA LYS A 225 -38.47 -8.99 17.05
C LYS A 225 -37.05 -9.51 17.03
N LEU A 226 -36.08 -8.66 17.26
CA LEU A 226 -34.69 -9.02 17.48
C LEU A 226 -34.41 -9.09 18.98
N ARG A 227 -34.10 -10.28 19.46
CA ARG A 227 -33.58 -10.53 20.83
C ARG A 227 -32.06 -10.50 20.76
N ASN A 228 -31.44 -9.46 21.33
CA ASN A 228 -30.02 -9.20 21.29
C ASN A 228 -29.42 -8.92 22.68
N GLU A 229 -30.04 -9.45 23.71
CA GLU A 229 -29.59 -9.27 25.10
C GLU A 229 -28.34 -10.11 25.42
N ALA A 230 -28.07 -11.15 24.63
CA ALA A 230 -26.88 -11.99 24.80
C ALA A 230 -25.59 -11.30 24.35
N PRO A 231 -24.45 -11.54 25.04
CA PRO A 231 -23.18 -10.88 24.74
C PRO A 231 -22.54 -11.35 23.44
N VAL A 232 -22.95 -12.50 22.91
CA VAL A 232 -22.40 -13.08 21.66
C VAL A 232 -23.46 -13.16 20.57
N PHE A 233 -23.08 -12.82 19.34
CA PHE A 233 -24.02 -12.80 18.21
C PHE A 233 -24.65 -14.16 17.90
N SER A 234 -23.98 -15.28 18.17
CA SER A 234 -24.51 -16.62 17.96
C SER A 234 -25.76 -16.95 18.78
N GLU A 235 -25.98 -16.22 19.86
CA GLU A 235 -27.12 -16.36 20.72
C GLU A 235 -28.29 -15.40 20.39
N TRP A 236 -28.04 -14.42 19.52
CA TRP A 236 -29.10 -13.52 19.08
C TRP A 236 -30.14 -14.26 18.25
N ARG A 237 -31.40 -13.87 18.37
CA ARG A 237 -32.54 -14.55 17.74
C ARG A 237 -33.53 -13.56 17.16
N TYR A 238 -34.08 -13.89 16.01
CA TYR A 238 -35.28 -13.26 15.48
C TYR A 238 -36.51 -14.06 15.86
N VAL A 239 -37.56 -13.39 16.35
CA VAL A 239 -38.83 -13.99 16.71
C VAL A 239 -39.92 -13.39 15.82
N CYS A 240 -40.64 -14.21 15.09
CA CYS A 240 -41.79 -13.77 14.30
C CYS A 240 -42.92 -13.27 15.20
N GLU A 241 -43.45 -12.09 14.97
CA GLU A 241 -44.54 -11.54 15.76
C GLU A 241 -45.90 -12.18 15.42
N GLY A 242 -46.03 -12.85 14.26
CA GLY A 242 -47.26 -13.52 13.85
C GLY A 242 -47.44 -14.93 14.44
N CYS A 243 -46.40 -15.76 14.40
CA CYS A 243 -46.50 -17.17 14.84
C CYS A 243 -45.55 -17.55 15.98
N GLY A 244 -44.70 -16.64 16.45
CA GLY A 244 -43.74 -16.92 17.53
C GLY A 244 -42.52 -17.76 17.11
N ASP A 245 -42.40 -18.13 15.84
CA ASP A 245 -41.23 -18.86 15.32
C ASP A 245 -39.93 -18.14 15.64
N THR A 246 -38.95 -18.88 16.18
CA THR A 246 -37.68 -18.33 16.66
C THR A 246 -36.58 -18.79 15.73
N ARG A 247 -35.87 -17.82 15.15
CA ARG A 247 -34.76 -18.07 14.23
C ARG A 247 -33.45 -17.56 14.80
N ALA A 248 -32.42 -18.40 14.75
CA ALA A 248 -31.05 -17.95 14.98
C ALA A 248 -30.70 -16.85 14.00
N LEU A 249 -29.70 -16.06 14.33
CA LEU A 249 -29.06 -15.21 13.30
C LEU A 249 -28.65 -16.10 12.14
N LYS A 250 -29.18 -15.80 10.99
CA LYS A 250 -29.07 -16.65 9.84
C LYS A 250 -27.65 -16.70 9.33
N LYS A 251 -27.27 -17.85 8.80
CA LYS A 251 -26.12 -17.97 7.90
C LYS A 251 -26.49 -17.27 6.59
N ALA A 252 -26.19 -15.96 6.51
CA ALA A 252 -26.44 -15.20 5.30
C ALA A 252 -25.43 -15.59 4.21
N GLU A 253 -25.92 -15.86 3.02
CA GLU A 253 -25.08 -16.14 1.86
C GLU A 253 -24.81 -14.84 1.10
N PRO A 254 -23.56 -14.60 0.64
CA PRO A 254 -23.26 -13.46 -0.20
C PRO A 254 -23.92 -13.62 -1.58
N GLU A 255 -24.34 -12.50 -2.14
CA GLU A 255 -25.06 -12.46 -3.43
C GLU A 255 -24.23 -13.07 -4.58
N VAL A 256 -22.93 -12.78 -4.61
CA VAL A 256 -22.02 -13.31 -5.65
C VAL A 256 -21.99 -14.84 -5.64
N LEU A 257 -21.95 -15.47 -4.46
CA LEU A 257 -21.93 -16.93 -4.36
C LEU A 257 -23.30 -17.53 -4.75
N ALA A 258 -24.39 -16.92 -4.31
CA ALA A 258 -25.72 -17.36 -4.67
C ALA A 258 -25.95 -17.31 -6.20
N ARG A 259 -25.46 -16.27 -6.87
CA ARG A 259 -25.48 -16.14 -8.31
C ARG A 259 -24.68 -17.22 -9.02
N LEU A 260 -23.41 -17.43 -8.61
CA LEU A 260 -22.55 -18.44 -9.21
C LEU A 260 -23.09 -19.85 -9.06
N GLN A 261 -23.70 -20.15 -7.90
CA GLN A 261 -24.39 -21.43 -7.69
C GLN A 261 -25.61 -21.62 -8.60
N ALA A 262 -26.38 -20.55 -8.79
CA ALA A 262 -27.53 -20.60 -9.71
C ALA A 262 -27.07 -20.78 -11.16
N GLU A 263 -26.00 -20.11 -11.60
CA GLU A 263 -25.39 -20.28 -12.91
C GLU A 263 -24.87 -21.70 -13.13
N GLN A 264 -24.21 -22.30 -12.12
CA GLN A 264 -23.77 -23.69 -12.18
C GLN A 264 -24.94 -24.67 -12.30
N ASN A 265 -25.99 -24.48 -11.50
CA ASN A 265 -27.19 -25.32 -11.56
C ASN A 265 -27.93 -25.22 -12.88
N ALA A 266 -27.79 -24.09 -13.60
CA ALA A 266 -28.33 -23.89 -14.94
C ALA A 266 -27.43 -24.45 -16.07
N GLY A 267 -26.37 -25.20 -15.75
CA GLY A 267 -25.42 -25.78 -16.71
C GLY A 267 -24.27 -24.82 -17.08
N GLY A 268 -24.00 -23.83 -16.25
CA GLY A 268 -22.85 -22.92 -16.38
C GLY A 268 -21.51 -23.59 -15.97
N ARG A 269 -20.48 -22.74 -15.80
CA ARG A 269 -19.14 -23.22 -15.40
C ARG A 269 -19.19 -24.02 -14.11
N PRO A 270 -18.45 -25.15 -14.03
CA PRO A 270 -18.25 -25.86 -12.77
C PRO A 270 -17.63 -24.92 -11.75
N PHE A 271 -18.16 -24.94 -10.54
CA PHE A 271 -17.70 -24.12 -9.42
C PHE A 271 -17.71 -24.97 -8.16
N GLN A 272 -16.58 -25.07 -7.49
CA GLN A 272 -16.54 -25.72 -6.18
C GLN A 272 -17.13 -24.75 -5.16
N TRP A 273 -18.30 -25.10 -4.66
CA TRP A 273 -18.99 -24.28 -3.66
C TRP A 273 -18.24 -24.30 -2.34
N ILE A 274 -17.76 -23.14 -1.96
CA ILE A 274 -17.16 -22.95 -0.64
C ILE A 274 -18.27 -22.40 0.26
N GLU A 275 -18.86 -23.23 1.06
CA GLU A 275 -19.96 -22.90 1.96
C GLU A 275 -19.45 -22.07 3.15
N VAL A 276 -19.12 -20.81 2.89
CA VAL A 276 -18.72 -19.86 3.92
C VAL A 276 -19.75 -18.73 3.99
N ASN A 277 -20.48 -18.74 5.10
CA ASN A 277 -21.50 -17.72 5.33
C ASN A 277 -20.89 -16.39 5.76
N MET A 278 -21.64 -15.32 5.53
CA MET A 278 -21.28 -13.98 6.00
C MET A 278 -21.15 -13.95 7.52
N LEU A 279 -20.27 -13.11 8.01
CA LEU A 279 -19.98 -12.92 9.43
C LEU A 279 -20.79 -11.74 9.99
N PRO A 280 -21.57 -11.92 11.06
CA PRO A 280 -22.15 -10.80 11.78
C PRO A 280 -21.06 -10.08 12.57
N VAL A 281 -20.91 -8.78 12.34
CA VAL A 281 -19.91 -7.94 13.02
C VAL A 281 -20.51 -6.57 13.37
N SER A 282 -19.96 -5.92 14.41
CA SER A 282 -20.28 -4.52 14.63
C SER A 282 -19.82 -3.66 13.43
N TYR A 283 -20.60 -2.66 13.05
CA TYR A 283 -20.22 -1.77 11.97
C TYR A 283 -18.86 -1.05 12.19
N ARG A 284 -18.39 -0.97 13.44
CA ARG A 284 -17.08 -0.40 13.82
C ARG A 284 -15.92 -1.39 13.73
N ALA A 285 -16.20 -2.67 13.48
CA ALA A 285 -15.13 -3.66 13.37
C ALA A 285 -14.26 -3.38 12.14
N ASN A 286 -12.94 -3.51 12.27
CA ASN A 286 -12.01 -3.34 11.15
C ASN A 286 -12.36 -4.24 9.97
N SER A 287 -12.88 -5.45 10.23
CA SER A 287 -13.33 -6.37 9.19
C SER A 287 -14.44 -5.85 8.28
N THR A 288 -15.07 -4.71 8.60
CA THR A 288 -16.08 -4.11 7.73
C THR A 288 -15.47 -3.39 6.52
N PHE A 289 -14.22 -2.91 6.62
CA PHE A 289 -13.61 -2.14 5.54
C PHE A 289 -12.09 -2.02 5.72
N TYR A 290 -11.36 -2.44 4.70
CA TYR A 290 -9.93 -2.21 4.54
C TYR A 290 -9.69 -1.44 3.24
N PRO A 291 -9.35 -0.16 3.27
CA PRO A 291 -9.04 0.59 2.06
C PRO A 291 -7.80 0.02 1.39
N GLN A 292 -7.89 -0.20 0.08
CA GLN A 292 -6.73 -0.61 -0.72
C GLN A 292 -6.13 0.62 -1.37
N ARG A 293 -4.88 0.85 -1.02
CA ARG A 293 -4.13 2.03 -1.43
C ARG A 293 -2.67 1.70 -1.66
N THR A 294 -2.01 2.54 -2.41
CA THR A 294 -0.57 2.48 -2.62
C THR A 294 -0.01 3.89 -2.79
N SER A 295 1.28 4.02 -2.69
CA SER A 295 2.00 5.28 -2.84
C SER A 295 3.28 5.07 -3.62
N PHE A 296 3.78 6.12 -4.25
CA PHE A 296 5.09 6.14 -4.90
C PHE A 296 5.72 7.52 -4.74
N ILE A 297 7.05 7.54 -4.83
CA ILE A 297 7.82 8.78 -4.89
C ILE A 297 7.69 9.33 -6.31
N GLU A 298 7.39 10.61 -6.45
CA GLU A 298 7.35 11.27 -7.75
C GLU A 298 8.77 11.70 -8.13
N PHE A 299 9.16 11.38 -9.35
CA PHE A 299 10.42 11.80 -9.94
C PHE A 299 10.13 12.84 -11.03
N GLU A 300 10.96 13.88 -11.11
CA GLU A 300 10.89 14.89 -12.18
C GLU A 300 11.34 14.28 -13.52
N ASP A 301 12.28 13.34 -13.46
CA ASP A 301 12.83 12.65 -14.61
C ASP A 301 11.97 11.46 -15.04
N SER A 302 11.29 11.57 -16.16
CA SER A 302 10.55 10.48 -16.77
C SER A 302 11.43 9.28 -17.17
N ALA A 303 12.75 9.50 -17.27
CA ALA A 303 13.71 8.46 -17.66
C ALA A 303 13.67 7.22 -16.76
N VAL A 304 13.26 7.35 -15.48
CA VAL A 304 13.10 6.20 -14.58
C VAL A 304 12.05 5.21 -15.14
N VAL A 305 10.95 5.72 -15.67
CA VAL A 305 9.89 4.90 -16.27
C VAL A 305 10.30 4.40 -17.66
N GLU A 306 10.93 5.27 -18.45
CA GLU A 306 11.38 4.93 -19.80
C GLU A 306 12.46 3.85 -19.80
N LEU A 307 13.41 3.89 -18.85
CA LEU A 307 14.45 2.86 -18.69
C LEU A 307 13.88 1.46 -18.41
N MET A 308 12.65 1.36 -17.88
CA MET A 308 11.99 0.08 -17.59
C MET A 308 11.31 -0.54 -18.81
N THR A 309 11.44 0.04 -20.00
CA THR A 309 10.89 -0.52 -21.23
C THR A 309 11.89 -1.46 -21.92
N PRO A 310 11.43 -2.54 -22.58
CA PRO A 310 12.31 -3.47 -23.31
C PRO A 310 13.23 -2.78 -24.35
N SER A 311 12.74 -1.71 -24.99
CA SER A 311 13.49 -0.94 -25.98
C SER A 311 14.67 -0.15 -25.38
N ARG A 312 14.71 0.02 -24.07
CA ARG A 312 15.77 0.76 -23.34
C ARG A 312 16.72 -0.15 -22.54
N MET A 313 16.67 -1.46 -22.79
CA MET A 313 17.47 -2.46 -22.09
C MET A 313 18.96 -2.11 -22.01
N GLY A 314 19.55 -1.69 -23.12
CA GLY A 314 20.96 -1.34 -23.15
C GLY A 314 21.31 -0.12 -22.26
N GLU A 315 20.44 0.87 -22.18
CA GLU A 315 20.61 2.02 -21.29
C GLU A 315 20.47 1.61 -19.83
N LEU A 316 19.50 0.74 -19.52
CA LEU A 316 19.33 0.18 -18.18
C LEU A 316 20.58 -0.57 -17.72
N VAL A 317 21.12 -1.44 -18.58
CA VAL A 317 22.34 -2.21 -18.30
C VAL A 317 23.52 -1.27 -18.00
N LYS A 318 23.72 -0.23 -18.83
CA LYS A 318 24.76 0.79 -18.61
C LYS A 318 24.56 1.53 -17.29
N LYS A 319 23.33 1.87 -16.96
CA LYS A 319 22.98 2.56 -15.71
C LYS A 319 23.28 1.69 -14.49
N LEU A 320 22.88 0.41 -14.50
CA LEU A 320 23.17 -0.54 -13.43
C LEU A 320 24.67 -0.76 -13.24
N ALA A 321 25.44 -0.85 -14.35
CA ALA A 321 26.88 -0.95 -14.31
C ALA A 321 27.52 0.25 -13.60
N ALA A 322 27.07 1.46 -13.92
CA ALA A 322 27.56 2.68 -13.28
C ALA A 322 27.21 2.76 -11.77
N ILE A 323 25.98 2.41 -11.40
CA ILE A 323 25.51 2.47 -10.00
C ILE A 323 26.30 1.50 -9.09
N HIS A 324 26.56 0.30 -9.56
CA HIS A 324 27.17 -0.77 -8.76
C HIS A 324 28.62 -1.05 -9.12
N ASN A 325 29.27 -0.20 -9.93
CA ASN A 325 30.65 -0.37 -10.41
C ASN A 325 30.90 -1.76 -11.04
N ILE A 326 29.92 -2.26 -11.79
CA ILE A 326 30.03 -3.54 -12.49
C ILE A 326 30.83 -3.30 -13.78
N PRO A 327 31.84 -4.13 -14.09
CA PRO A 327 32.55 -4.02 -15.35
C PRO A 327 31.61 -4.04 -16.54
N PHE A 328 31.72 -3.04 -17.37
CA PHE A 328 30.89 -2.81 -18.56
C PHE A 328 31.78 -2.49 -19.74
N SER A 329 31.67 -3.28 -20.79
CA SER A 329 32.36 -3.03 -22.05
C SER A 329 31.40 -2.48 -23.09
N GLU A 330 31.69 -1.31 -23.62
CA GLU A 330 30.98 -0.80 -24.81
C GLU A 330 31.36 -1.62 -26.04
N PRO A 331 30.43 -1.81 -26.99
CA PRO A 331 30.75 -2.53 -28.21
C PRO A 331 31.82 -1.77 -28.99
N SER A 332 32.83 -2.48 -29.44
CA SER A 332 33.86 -1.94 -30.34
C SER A 332 33.23 -1.51 -31.68
N ASP A 333 33.87 -0.59 -32.37
CA ASP A 333 33.39 -0.15 -33.69
C ASP A 333 33.33 -1.31 -34.69
N ASP A 334 34.17 -2.36 -34.53
CA ASP A 334 34.11 -3.55 -35.34
C ASP A 334 32.87 -4.40 -35.05
N GLU A 335 32.48 -4.55 -33.80
CA GLU A 335 31.24 -5.23 -33.40
C GLU A 335 30.01 -4.46 -33.89
N VAL A 336 30.00 -3.14 -33.76
CA VAL A 336 28.95 -2.28 -34.29
C VAL A 336 28.83 -2.45 -35.80
N ARG A 337 29.96 -2.41 -36.52
CA ARG A 337 30.00 -2.60 -37.96
C ARG A 337 29.43 -3.93 -38.37
N GLN A 338 29.87 -5.01 -37.73
CA GLN A 338 29.40 -6.38 -38.06
C GLN A 338 27.89 -6.51 -37.83
N ALA A 339 27.38 -5.99 -36.74
CA ALA A 339 25.97 -6.04 -36.42
C ALA A 339 25.11 -5.24 -37.40
N VAL A 340 25.53 -4.02 -37.72
CA VAL A 340 24.81 -3.12 -38.65
C VAL A 340 24.86 -3.71 -40.08
N GLN A 341 26.00 -4.20 -40.54
CA GLN A 341 26.12 -4.81 -41.85
C GLN A 341 25.40 -6.15 -41.98
N ALA A 342 25.15 -6.86 -40.91
CA ALA A 342 24.36 -8.08 -40.90
C ALA A 342 22.84 -7.82 -40.91
N ASP A 343 22.40 -6.63 -40.54
CA ASP A 343 20.99 -6.26 -40.54
C ASP A 343 20.56 -5.79 -41.92
N THR A 344 19.55 -6.43 -42.51
CA THR A 344 19.09 -6.18 -43.88
C THR A 344 18.50 -4.78 -44.08
N THR A 345 18.04 -4.12 -42.99
CA THR A 345 17.41 -2.81 -43.04
C THR A 345 18.43 -1.68 -42.90
N HIS A 346 19.47 -1.88 -42.10
CA HIS A 346 20.44 -0.85 -41.73
C HIS A 346 21.83 -1.02 -42.34
N ALA A 347 22.04 -2.06 -43.13
CA ALA A 347 23.36 -2.35 -43.71
C ALA A 347 23.96 -1.16 -44.50
N ALA A 348 23.12 -0.38 -45.17
CA ALA A 348 23.54 0.81 -45.93
C ALA A 348 23.93 2.00 -45.03
N ASP A 349 23.36 2.10 -43.83
CA ASP A 349 23.60 3.21 -42.90
C ASP A 349 25.05 3.27 -42.40
N TRP A 350 25.79 2.16 -42.51
CA TRP A 350 27.20 2.11 -42.11
C TRP A 350 28.09 3.01 -43.02
N GLU A 351 27.78 3.05 -44.30
CA GLU A 351 28.52 3.94 -45.23
C GLU A 351 28.26 5.40 -44.95
N ASP A 352 27.02 5.74 -44.61
CA ASP A 352 26.65 7.11 -44.20
C ASP A 352 27.33 7.50 -42.88
N TYR A 353 27.35 6.61 -41.91
CA TYR A 353 28.04 6.82 -40.62
C TYR A 353 29.54 7.12 -40.84
N GLN A 354 30.22 6.31 -41.65
CA GLN A 354 31.63 6.52 -41.98
C GLN A 354 31.85 7.82 -42.71
N SER A 355 30.98 8.16 -43.68
CA SER A 355 31.02 9.41 -44.41
C SER A 355 30.91 10.63 -43.50
N PHE A 356 30.03 10.58 -42.48
CA PHE A 356 29.93 11.67 -41.49
C PHE A 356 31.19 11.80 -40.65
N LEU A 357 31.80 10.70 -40.21
CA LEU A 357 33.07 10.75 -39.46
C LEU A 357 34.22 11.33 -40.30
N ASP A 358 34.30 10.90 -41.56
CA ASP A 358 35.32 11.45 -42.50
C ASP A 358 35.10 12.95 -42.76
N MET A 359 33.85 13.38 -42.91
CA MET A 359 33.53 14.80 -43.08
C MET A 359 33.86 15.61 -41.84
N ALA A 360 33.62 15.02 -40.63
CA ALA A 360 33.99 15.65 -39.37
C ALA A 360 35.51 15.85 -39.26
N GLN A 361 36.29 14.82 -39.61
CA GLN A 361 37.75 14.88 -39.59
C GLN A 361 38.27 15.95 -40.57
N ARG A 362 37.79 15.96 -41.83
CA ARG A 362 38.18 16.99 -42.83
C ARG A 362 37.78 18.40 -42.39
N ALA A 363 36.67 18.56 -41.69
CA ALA A 363 36.25 19.85 -41.16
C ALA A 363 37.19 20.31 -40.03
N ASP A 364 37.66 19.40 -39.17
CA ASP A 364 38.66 19.73 -38.15
C ASP A 364 40.00 20.11 -38.76
N GLU A 365 40.50 19.36 -39.76
CA GLU A 365 41.71 19.65 -40.50
C GLU A 365 41.63 21.00 -41.22
N SER A 366 40.44 21.43 -41.63
CA SER A 366 40.14 22.73 -42.24
C SER A 366 39.83 23.84 -41.24
N ASN A 367 40.02 23.57 -39.91
CA ASN A 367 39.75 24.51 -38.81
C ASN A 367 38.31 25.08 -38.79
N ARG A 368 37.32 24.17 -39.03
CA ARG A 368 35.88 24.48 -39.04
C ARG A 368 35.12 23.70 -37.92
N PRO A 369 35.31 24.04 -36.64
CA PRO A 369 34.87 23.25 -35.51
C PRO A 369 33.34 23.08 -35.43
N GLU A 370 32.56 24.10 -35.84
CA GLU A 370 31.08 23.99 -35.82
C GLU A 370 30.57 22.95 -36.84
N ARG A 371 31.19 22.88 -38.02
CA ARG A 371 30.83 21.83 -39.00
C ARG A 371 31.28 20.45 -38.57
N ALA A 372 32.46 20.35 -38.01
CA ALA A 372 32.95 19.10 -37.46
C ALA A 372 32.00 18.55 -36.37
N ARG A 373 31.50 19.45 -35.50
CA ARG A 373 30.51 19.09 -34.47
C ARG A 373 29.22 18.61 -35.10
N SER A 374 28.65 19.32 -36.05
CA SER A 374 27.42 18.93 -36.74
C SER A 374 27.53 17.55 -37.41
N TYR A 375 28.64 17.22 -38.03
CA TYR A 375 28.86 15.89 -38.63
C TYR A 375 29.01 14.81 -37.58
N ARG A 376 29.65 15.07 -36.43
CA ARG A 376 29.69 14.12 -35.31
C ARG A 376 28.33 13.92 -34.71
N ASP A 377 27.52 14.95 -34.59
CA ASP A 377 26.16 14.85 -34.11
C ASP A 377 25.30 13.93 -35.00
N ASN A 378 25.43 14.08 -36.32
CA ASN A 378 24.75 13.20 -37.29
C ASN A 378 25.23 11.74 -37.20
N ALA A 379 26.55 11.52 -37.08
CA ALA A 379 27.08 10.17 -36.87
C ALA A 379 26.57 9.55 -35.52
N HIS A 380 26.55 10.40 -34.50
CA HIS A 380 26.01 9.96 -33.19
C HIS A 380 24.51 9.59 -33.26
N GLU A 381 23.72 10.38 -33.98
CA GLU A 381 22.31 10.12 -34.19
C GLU A 381 22.05 8.80 -34.91
N LEU A 382 22.83 8.48 -35.95
CA LEU A 382 22.76 7.17 -36.62
C LEU A 382 23.10 6.02 -35.66
N ARG A 383 24.20 6.17 -34.92
CA ARG A 383 24.63 5.16 -33.93
C ARG A 383 23.58 4.92 -32.84
N GLU A 384 22.99 6.00 -32.35
CA GLU A 384 21.87 5.93 -31.38
C GLU A 384 20.63 5.26 -31.99
N GLY A 385 20.36 5.54 -33.26
CA GLY A 385 19.28 4.86 -34.01
C GLY A 385 19.45 3.35 -34.06
N TRP A 386 20.65 2.82 -34.28
CA TRP A 386 20.92 1.37 -34.29
C TRP A 386 20.74 0.72 -32.91
N PHE A 387 21.15 1.41 -31.86
CA PHE A 387 20.91 0.97 -30.49
C PHE A 387 19.41 0.96 -30.16
N ALA A 388 18.68 1.99 -30.58
CA ALA A 388 17.25 2.12 -30.35
C ALA A 388 16.44 1.07 -31.16
N ALA A 389 16.91 0.71 -32.36
CA ALA A 389 16.32 -0.33 -33.19
C ALA A 389 16.69 -1.76 -32.74
N GLY A 390 17.59 -1.91 -31.76
CA GLY A 390 18.06 -3.20 -31.27
C GLY A 390 19.00 -3.93 -32.24
N VAL A 391 19.53 -3.25 -33.27
CA VAL A 391 20.50 -3.80 -34.23
C VAL A 391 21.84 -4.08 -33.57
N VAL A 392 22.21 -3.23 -32.61
CA VAL A 392 23.44 -3.36 -31.82
C VAL A 392 23.09 -3.33 -30.34
N GLU A 393 23.63 -4.25 -29.55
CA GLU A 393 23.57 -4.16 -28.10
C GLU A 393 24.46 -3.03 -27.57
N ARG A 394 23.92 -2.17 -26.70
CA ARG A 394 24.67 -0.99 -26.15
C ARG A 394 25.89 -1.33 -25.32
N GLY A 395 26.06 -2.57 -24.94
CA GLY A 395 27.22 -3.01 -24.19
C GLY A 395 27.01 -4.32 -23.46
N LYS A 396 28.07 -4.86 -22.91
CA LYS A 396 28.06 -6.13 -22.19
C LYS A 396 28.45 -5.90 -20.74
N LEU A 397 27.56 -6.32 -19.84
CA LEU A 397 27.91 -6.52 -18.43
C LEU A 397 28.73 -7.77 -18.29
N GLU A 398 29.83 -7.73 -17.55
CA GLU A 398 30.60 -8.92 -17.22
C GLU A 398 29.84 -9.84 -16.22
N SER A 399 28.73 -9.36 -15.65
CA SER A 399 27.86 -10.18 -14.82
C SER A 399 26.80 -10.93 -15.65
N GLY A 400 27.15 -12.15 -16.06
CA GLY A 400 26.23 -13.02 -16.78
C GLY A 400 24.96 -13.41 -15.99
N ALA A 401 24.96 -13.31 -14.67
CA ALA A 401 23.81 -13.60 -13.83
C ALA A 401 22.75 -12.49 -13.95
N ILE A 402 23.16 -11.21 -13.87
CA ILE A 402 22.24 -10.08 -14.05
C ILE A 402 21.64 -10.09 -15.47
N LEU A 403 22.45 -10.37 -16.51
CA LEU A 403 21.95 -10.45 -17.88
C LEU A 403 20.92 -11.58 -18.06
N ARG A 404 21.16 -12.76 -17.45
CA ARG A 404 20.17 -13.84 -17.47
C ARG A 404 18.89 -13.44 -16.74
N ALA A 405 19.01 -12.82 -15.58
CA ALA A 405 17.89 -12.33 -14.82
C ALA A 405 17.05 -11.35 -15.65
N LEU A 406 17.69 -10.40 -16.32
CA LEU A 406 17.04 -9.45 -17.20
C LEU A 406 16.36 -10.10 -18.40
N GLY A 407 17.00 -11.08 -19.03
CA GLY A 407 16.48 -11.78 -20.22
C GLY A 407 15.32 -12.73 -19.95
N GLN A 408 15.20 -13.24 -18.73
CA GLN A 408 14.13 -14.17 -18.33
C GLN A 408 12.85 -13.46 -17.88
N ARG A 409 12.89 -12.14 -17.72
CA ARG A 409 11.78 -11.35 -17.20
C ARG A 409 11.00 -10.66 -18.30
N GLY A 410 9.76 -11.08 -18.44
CA GLY A 410 8.80 -10.31 -19.20
C GLY A 410 8.32 -9.02 -18.52
N GLU A 411 8.60 -8.83 -17.22
CA GLU A 411 7.99 -7.75 -16.43
C GLU A 411 8.98 -7.19 -15.39
N TRP A 412 9.82 -6.23 -15.80
CA TRP A 412 10.70 -5.51 -14.86
C TRP A 412 10.02 -4.33 -14.18
N THR A 413 8.76 -4.16 -14.47
CA THR A 413 7.93 -3.07 -14.02
C THR A 413 7.36 -3.31 -12.64
N ARG A 414 7.56 -4.48 -12.04
CA ARG A 414 7.01 -4.80 -10.72
C ARG A 414 7.56 -3.89 -9.64
N ARG A 415 6.67 -3.39 -8.80
CA ARG A 415 6.96 -2.43 -7.72
C ARG A 415 8.15 -2.81 -6.84
N TYR A 416 8.36 -4.09 -6.60
CA TYR A 416 9.42 -4.62 -5.74
C TYR A 416 10.59 -5.23 -6.49
N ASP A 417 10.66 -5.00 -7.80
CA ASP A 417 11.79 -5.47 -8.58
C ASP A 417 13.07 -4.77 -8.12
N PRO A 418 14.10 -5.49 -7.66
CA PRO A 418 15.33 -4.88 -7.16
C PRO A 418 16.04 -3.99 -8.18
N ILE A 419 15.95 -4.34 -9.47
CA ILE A 419 16.55 -3.54 -10.55
C ILE A 419 15.82 -2.22 -10.67
N ARG A 420 14.49 -2.23 -10.67
CA ARG A 420 13.67 -1.01 -10.66
C ARG A 420 13.98 -0.15 -9.42
N LEU A 421 14.03 -0.77 -8.24
CA LEU A 421 14.33 -0.06 -6.99
C LEU A 421 15.71 0.58 -7.01
N THR A 422 16.73 -0.06 -7.60
CA THR A 422 18.07 0.52 -7.75
C THR A 422 18.07 1.75 -8.67
N VAL A 423 17.37 1.71 -9.80
CA VAL A 423 17.26 2.87 -10.69
C VAL A 423 16.46 3.99 -10.02
N GLN A 424 15.38 3.65 -9.32
CA GLN A 424 14.62 4.62 -8.52
C GLN A 424 15.46 5.23 -7.40
N HIS A 425 16.33 4.45 -6.76
CA HIS A 425 17.23 4.96 -5.72
C HIS A 425 18.25 5.95 -6.28
N ASP A 426 18.84 5.68 -7.45
CA ASP A 426 19.75 6.62 -8.10
C ASP A 426 19.06 7.94 -8.45
N ALA A 427 17.84 7.87 -9.01
CA ALA A 427 17.03 9.06 -9.26
C ALA A 427 16.66 9.79 -7.96
N PHE A 428 16.27 9.03 -6.92
CA PHE A 428 15.95 9.59 -5.60
C PHE A 428 17.13 10.37 -5.00
N VAL A 429 18.33 9.78 -5.03
CA VAL A 429 19.52 10.45 -4.48
C VAL A 429 19.83 11.72 -5.27
N ARG A 430 19.80 11.66 -6.59
CA ARG A 430 20.05 12.81 -7.45
C ARG A 430 19.05 13.94 -7.21
N GLU A 431 17.75 13.65 -7.31
CA GLU A 431 16.71 14.68 -7.32
C GLU A 431 16.33 15.16 -5.91
N HIS A 432 16.19 14.24 -4.97
CA HIS A 432 15.63 14.54 -3.65
C HIS A 432 16.67 14.65 -2.55
N ILE A 433 17.91 14.29 -2.80
CA ILE A 433 19.01 14.49 -1.87
C ILE A 433 19.99 15.53 -2.43
N ASP A 434 20.70 15.21 -3.51
CA ASP A 434 21.83 16.04 -3.97
C ASP A 434 21.34 17.40 -4.53
N GLU A 435 20.35 17.42 -5.41
CA GLU A 435 19.76 18.67 -5.87
C GLU A 435 18.98 19.40 -4.79
N ALA A 436 18.30 18.67 -3.90
CA ALA A 436 17.58 19.27 -2.78
C ALA A 436 18.55 19.85 -1.73
N MET A 437 19.73 19.26 -1.53
CA MET A 437 20.79 19.87 -0.71
C MET A 437 21.30 21.18 -1.32
N ALA A 438 21.50 21.21 -2.63
CA ALA A 438 21.88 22.43 -3.34
C ALA A 438 20.81 23.53 -3.21
N ARG A 439 19.54 23.16 -3.14
CA ARG A 439 18.40 24.07 -2.94
C ARG A 439 18.04 24.31 -1.46
N HIS A 440 18.81 23.80 -0.51
CA HIS A 440 18.51 23.82 0.94
C HIS A 440 17.18 23.12 1.33
N ALA A 441 16.63 22.31 0.47
CA ALA A 441 15.45 21.49 0.75
C ALA A 441 15.78 20.14 1.40
N ALA A 442 17.06 19.75 1.41
CA ALA A 442 17.59 18.62 2.15
C ALA A 442 18.80 19.07 2.98
N VAL A 443 19.09 18.33 4.05
CA VAL A 443 20.20 18.58 4.97
C VAL A 443 20.87 17.27 5.29
N ASP A 444 22.17 17.16 5.03
CA ASP A 444 22.97 16.01 5.46
C ASP A 444 23.22 16.13 6.97
N VAL A 445 22.50 15.34 7.73
CA VAL A 445 22.55 15.38 9.19
C VAL A 445 23.75 14.65 9.78
N MET A 446 24.52 13.94 8.94
CA MET A 446 25.85 13.41 9.29
C MET A 446 26.92 14.51 9.31
N GLN A 447 26.70 15.60 8.54
CA GLN A 447 27.59 16.78 8.56
C GLN A 447 26.89 17.91 9.34
N PRO A 448 27.27 18.14 10.57
CA PRO A 448 26.42 18.76 11.57
C PRO A 448 26.23 20.28 11.48
N ASP A 449 26.65 20.96 10.43
CA ASP A 449 26.83 22.42 10.46
C ASP A 449 25.54 23.26 10.38
N ILE A 450 24.45 22.77 9.80
CA ILE A 450 23.31 23.66 9.50
C ILE A 450 22.20 23.54 10.55
N THR A 451 21.90 22.35 11.06
CA THR A 451 20.75 22.12 11.94
C THR A 451 21.01 22.42 13.42
N LEU A 452 22.25 22.27 13.87
CA LEU A 452 22.63 22.47 15.28
C LEU A 452 23.10 23.87 15.61
N THR A 453 23.49 24.67 14.61
CA THR A 453 23.91 26.06 14.80
C THR A 453 22.78 26.97 15.33
N ASP A 454 21.55 26.70 14.91
CA ASP A 454 20.39 27.55 15.30
C ASP A 454 19.88 27.27 16.71
N VAL A 455 20.23 26.12 17.29
CA VAL A 455 19.66 25.65 18.56
C VAL A 455 20.63 25.77 19.75
N VAL A 456 21.93 25.77 19.51
CA VAL A 456 22.94 25.80 20.58
C VAL A 456 24.02 26.84 20.32
N ASN A 457 23.89 27.99 20.94
CA ASN A 457 24.89 29.07 20.87
C ASN A 457 26.21 28.75 21.61
N ASP A 458 26.31 27.61 22.32
CA ASP A 458 27.50 27.17 23.04
C ASP A 458 28.28 26.17 22.20
N PRO A 459 29.52 26.49 21.72
CA PRO A 459 30.31 25.61 20.89
C PRO A 459 30.70 24.27 21.55
N GLN A 460 30.87 24.27 22.87
CA GLN A 460 31.25 23.02 23.59
C GLN A 460 30.05 22.08 23.70
N ARG A 461 28.88 22.63 23.97
CA ARG A 461 27.63 21.86 24.04
C ARG A 461 27.29 21.30 22.66
N LYS A 462 27.48 22.12 21.61
CA LYS A 462 27.29 21.72 20.20
C LYS A 462 28.21 20.54 19.88
N ALA A 463 29.52 20.62 20.16
CA ALA A 463 30.47 19.57 19.88
C ALA A 463 30.13 18.26 20.61
N ARG A 464 29.69 18.34 21.88
CA ARG A 464 29.25 17.14 22.63
C ARG A 464 28.01 16.50 22.03
N TYR A 465 27.03 17.31 21.61
CA TYR A 465 25.82 16.81 20.97
C TYR A 465 26.13 16.13 19.64
N GLN A 466 26.97 16.74 18.82
CA GLN A 466 27.43 16.18 17.55
C GLN A 466 28.15 14.84 17.73
N ALA A 467 29.07 14.77 18.69
CA ALA A 467 29.77 13.52 19.02
C ALA A 467 28.78 12.44 19.48
N ASN A 468 27.79 12.79 20.28
CA ASN A 468 26.76 11.85 20.74
C ASN A 468 25.92 11.31 19.60
N VAL A 469 25.45 12.18 18.71
CA VAL A 469 24.67 11.79 17.51
C VAL A 469 25.52 10.92 16.57
N GLY A 470 26.78 11.28 16.32
CA GLY A 470 27.72 10.48 15.54
C GLY A 470 27.90 9.07 16.10
N ASN A 471 28.15 8.95 17.40
CA ASN A 471 28.28 7.65 18.07
C ASN A 471 27.01 6.80 17.97
N LEU A 472 25.83 7.42 18.03
CA LEU A 472 24.56 6.71 17.90
C LEU A 472 24.33 6.22 16.45
N LEU A 473 24.69 7.01 15.46
CA LEU A 473 24.63 6.63 14.04
C LEU A 473 25.61 5.49 13.73
N ASP A 474 26.83 5.56 14.26
CA ASP A 474 27.82 4.48 14.16
C ASP A 474 27.27 3.19 14.81
N HIS A 475 26.62 3.31 15.96
CA HIS A 475 25.99 2.14 16.61
C HIS A 475 24.83 1.56 15.80
N LEU A 476 24.05 2.40 15.13
CA LEU A 476 23.01 2.00 14.20
C LEU A 476 23.55 1.41 12.88
N GLY A 477 24.84 1.56 12.59
CA GLY A 477 25.45 1.17 11.32
C GLY A 477 25.01 2.03 10.15
N VAL A 478 24.65 3.29 10.42
CA VAL A 478 24.20 4.26 9.41
C VAL A 478 25.40 5.03 8.90
N ARG A 479 25.68 4.91 7.60
CA ARG A 479 26.72 5.65 6.90
C ARG A 479 26.29 7.04 6.47
N ARG A 480 25.05 7.22 6.07
CA ARG A 480 24.47 8.51 5.67
C ARG A 480 23.04 8.64 6.18
N LEU A 481 22.72 9.79 6.75
CA LEU A 481 21.39 10.18 7.18
C LEU A 481 21.09 11.58 6.64
N VAL A 482 20.01 11.72 5.89
CA VAL A 482 19.60 12.99 5.28
C VAL A 482 18.16 13.31 5.65
N LEU A 483 17.93 14.53 6.12
CA LEU A 483 16.58 15.10 6.29
C LEU A 483 16.15 15.75 4.98
N VAL A 484 15.15 15.18 4.33
CA VAL A 484 14.49 15.73 3.14
C VAL A 484 13.22 16.45 3.57
N ARG A 485 13.09 17.74 3.25
CA ARG A 485 11.96 18.55 3.70
C ARG A 485 10.77 18.55 2.73
N ASN A 486 11.02 18.30 1.47
CA ASN A 486 10.02 18.40 0.39
C ASN A 486 10.08 17.16 -0.49
N LEU A 487 9.84 15.98 0.08
CA LEU A 487 9.76 14.74 -0.68
C LEU A 487 8.38 14.64 -1.35
N PRO A 488 8.28 14.66 -2.68
CA PRO A 488 7.02 14.53 -3.38
C PRO A 488 6.54 13.08 -3.34
N ILE A 489 5.40 12.85 -2.71
CA ILE A 489 4.74 11.54 -2.65
C ILE A 489 3.37 11.67 -3.29
N CYS A 490 3.09 10.77 -4.22
CA CYS A 490 1.75 10.52 -4.70
C CYS A 490 1.18 9.31 -3.96
N GLU A 491 0.07 9.51 -3.26
CA GLU A 491 -0.69 8.43 -2.63
C GLU A 491 -2.05 8.32 -3.31
N PHE A 492 -2.49 7.10 -3.59
CA PHE A 492 -3.81 6.90 -4.17
C PHE A 492 -4.52 5.67 -3.61
N SER A 493 -5.84 5.76 -3.53
CA SER A 493 -6.72 4.66 -3.16
C SER A 493 -7.73 4.40 -4.28
N PHE A 494 -8.06 3.14 -4.51
CA PHE A 494 -8.80 2.71 -5.69
C PHE A 494 -9.89 1.68 -5.41
N GLY A 495 -9.91 1.17 -4.19
CA GLY A 495 -10.84 0.12 -3.81
C GLY A 495 -10.72 -0.27 -2.34
N TYR A 496 -11.33 -1.38 -2.02
CA TYR A 496 -11.36 -1.90 -0.65
C TYR A 496 -11.55 -3.42 -0.62
N THR A 497 -11.30 -3.98 0.55
CA THR A 497 -11.65 -5.37 0.88
C THR A 497 -12.43 -5.41 2.19
N ARG A 498 -13.00 -6.57 2.50
CA ARG A 498 -13.66 -6.86 3.77
C ARG A 498 -13.10 -8.14 4.36
N VAL A 499 -13.25 -8.32 5.65
CA VAL A 499 -12.79 -9.48 6.43
C VAL A 499 -11.26 -9.51 6.59
N SER A 500 -10.49 -9.26 5.56
CA SER A 500 -9.02 -9.18 5.60
C SER A 500 -8.50 -8.08 4.68
N ALA A 501 -7.38 -7.49 5.06
CA ALA A 501 -6.64 -6.54 4.22
C ALA A 501 -5.74 -7.23 3.18
N THR A 502 -5.53 -8.55 3.30
CA THR A 502 -4.65 -9.36 2.45
C THR A 502 -5.44 -10.23 1.47
N PRO A 503 -4.81 -10.71 0.37
CA PRO A 503 -5.47 -11.52 -0.65
C PRO A 503 -6.05 -12.84 -0.16
N VAL A 504 -5.58 -13.33 0.99
CA VAL A 504 -5.97 -14.63 1.55
C VAL A 504 -6.42 -14.46 2.99
N TYR A 505 -7.55 -15.08 3.31
CA TYR A 505 -8.10 -15.15 4.66
C TYR A 505 -8.15 -16.59 5.13
N LYS A 506 -7.49 -16.87 6.25
CA LYS A 506 -7.52 -18.20 6.88
C LYS A 506 -8.70 -18.29 7.85
N ARG A 507 -9.55 -19.28 7.68
CA ARG A 507 -10.67 -19.55 8.55
C ARG A 507 -10.68 -21.01 9.00
N GLU A 508 -11.00 -21.23 10.25
CA GLU A 508 -11.31 -22.57 10.74
C GLU A 508 -12.73 -22.98 10.28
N HIS A 509 -12.79 -24.05 9.50
CA HIS A 509 -14.03 -24.66 9.06
C HIS A 509 -14.02 -26.14 9.46
N GLN A 510 -14.97 -26.56 10.29
CA GLN A 510 -15.07 -27.94 10.81
C GLN A 510 -13.77 -28.48 11.44
N GLY A 511 -13.00 -27.62 12.14
CA GLY A 511 -11.74 -28.01 12.78
C GLY A 511 -10.52 -28.01 11.85
N THR A 512 -10.68 -27.61 10.58
CA THR A 512 -9.59 -27.50 9.62
C THR A 512 -9.43 -26.04 9.19
N ALA A 513 -8.20 -25.57 9.14
CA ALA A 513 -7.90 -24.24 8.57
C ALA A 513 -8.08 -24.29 7.05
N VAL A 514 -8.94 -23.43 6.52
CA VAL A 514 -9.20 -23.32 5.08
C VAL A 514 -8.80 -21.91 4.62
N ASP A 515 -8.02 -21.85 3.54
CA ASP A 515 -7.69 -20.60 2.89
C ASP A 515 -8.84 -20.15 1.98
N MET A 516 -9.24 -18.89 2.13
CA MET A 516 -10.28 -18.27 1.34
C MET A 516 -9.71 -17.11 0.55
N PRO A 517 -10.07 -16.92 -0.72
CA PRO A 517 -9.66 -15.75 -1.46
C PRO A 517 -10.39 -14.52 -0.90
N VAL A 518 -9.71 -13.39 -0.83
CA VAL A 518 -10.34 -12.12 -0.49
C VAL A 518 -10.51 -11.30 -1.76
N ARG A 519 -11.75 -10.97 -2.08
CA ARG A 519 -12.06 -10.24 -3.30
C ARG A 519 -11.67 -8.78 -3.18
N LEU A 520 -10.82 -8.33 -4.08
CA LEU A 520 -10.50 -6.92 -4.25
C LEU A 520 -11.65 -6.21 -4.98
N LYS A 521 -12.28 -5.27 -4.30
CA LYS A 521 -13.39 -4.47 -4.83
C LYS A 521 -12.91 -3.09 -5.24
N ALA A 522 -13.29 -2.63 -6.43
CA ALA A 522 -13.19 -1.22 -6.80
C ALA A 522 -14.22 -0.39 -6.02
N PHE A 523 -13.97 0.91 -5.88
CA PHE A 523 -15.00 1.82 -5.36
C PHE A 523 -16.26 1.82 -6.25
N ASP A 524 -17.40 2.18 -5.67
CA ASP A 524 -18.64 2.31 -6.41
C ASP A 524 -18.53 3.37 -7.51
N GLN A 525 -19.37 3.25 -8.55
CA GLN A 525 -19.38 4.18 -9.67
C GLN A 525 -19.77 5.61 -9.23
N LEU A 526 -19.21 6.59 -9.93
CA LEU A 526 -19.53 7.99 -9.71
C LEU A 526 -20.98 8.29 -10.15
N PRO A 527 -21.79 8.98 -9.34
CA PRO A 527 -23.22 9.15 -9.59
C PRO A 527 -23.55 9.88 -10.91
N VAL A 528 -22.67 10.77 -11.36
CA VAL A 528 -22.92 11.65 -12.52
C VAL A 528 -22.28 11.12 -13.81
N GLN A 529 -21.28 10.25 -13.72
CA GLN A 529 -20.51 9.77 -14.88
C GLN A 529 -20.72 8.27 -15.17
N GLY A 530 -21.78 7.71 -14.64
CA GLY A 530 -22.45 6.45 -14.98
C GLY A 530 -21.61 5.17 -15.04
N THR A 531 -20.39 5.21 -15.52
CA THR A 531 -19.54 4.02 -15.69
C THR A 531 -18.18 4.13 -14.99
N LYS A 532 -17.68 5.35 -14.75
CA LYS A 532 -16.36 5.56 -14.17
C LYS A 532 -16.34 5.38 -12.65
N ARG A 533 -15.23 4.83 -12.17
CA ARG A 533 -14.96 4.65 -10.74
C ARG A 533 -13.86 5.59 -10.28
N PRO A 534 -13.93 6.16 -9.08
CA PRO A 534 -12.89 7.07 -8.62
C PRO A 534 -11.60 6.32 -8.27
N ILE A 535 -10.46 6.90 -8.64
CA ILE A 535 -9.18 6.69 -7.99
C ILE A 535 -8.91 7.99 -7.23
N TYR A 536 -8.91 7.92 -5.90
CA TYR A 536 -8.60 9.10 -5.09
C TYR A 536 -7.10 9.30 -5.07
N VAL A 537 -6.64 10.45 -5.56
CA VAL A 537 -5.22 10.78 -5.68
C VAL A 537 -4.89 12.00 -4.82
N THR A 538 -3.83 11.91 -4.07
CA THR A 538 -3.23 13.02 -3.31
C THR A 538 -1.76 13.13 -3.64
N GLN A 539 -1.34 14.33 -4.07
CA GLN A 539 0.07 14.68 -4.20
C GLN A 539 0.46 15.57 -3.03
N GLN A 540 1.55 15.27 -2.38
CA GLN A 540 1.97 15.96 -1.18
C GLN A 540 3.50 16.09 -1.14
N GLN A 541 3.95 17.23 -0.63
CA GLN A 541 5.35 17.43 -0.26
C GLN A 541 5.52 17.06 1.21
N ASN A 542 6.36 16.08 1.49
CA ASN A 542 6.48 15.49 2.81
C ASN A 542 7.89 15.64 3.37
N GLU A 543 7.99 15.73 4.69
CA GLU A 543 9.27 15.56 5.37
C GLU A 543 9.62 14.08 5.43
N ALA A 544 10.91 13.77 5.23
CA ALA A 544 11.42 12.41 5.24
C ALA A 544 12.82 12.32 5.84
N LEU A 545 13.15 11.15 6.35
CA LEU A 545 14.53 10.77 6.73
C LEU A 545 14.99 9.64 5.82
N TYR A 546 16.07 9.89 5.10
CA TYR A 546 16.76 8.89 4.28
C TYR A 546 17.93 8.32 5.06
N PHE A 547 18.01 6.98 5.11
CA PHE A 547 19.06 6.23 5.77
C PHE A 547 19.79 5.38 4.75
N LYS A 548 21.13 5.40 4.80
CA LYS A 548 22.00 4.47 4.08
C LYS A 548 22.92 3.77 5.07
N LEU A 549 22.93 2.44 5.04
CA LEU A 549 23.75 1.63 5.95
C LEU A 549 25.21 1.53 5.46
N ASP A 550 26.09 1.21 6.40
CA ASP A 550 27.49 0.88 6.11
C ASP A 550 27.59 -0.53 5.54
N GLU A 551 28.05 -0.66 4.30
CA GLU A 551 28.16 -1.94 3.60
C GLU A 551 29.10 -2.92 4.34
N ALA A 552 30.24 -2.42 4.83
CA ALA A 552 31.19 -3.28 5.50
C ALA A 552 30.61 -3.90 6.77
N ARG A 553 29.78 -3.13 7.51
CA ARG A 553 29.06 -3.63 8.67
C ARG A 553 28.01 -4.65 8.31
N VAL A 554 27.22 -4.40 7.27
CA VAL A 554 26.22 -5.36 6.78
C VAL A 554 26.89 -6.66 6.34
N LEU A 555 28.00 -6.59 5.61
CA LEU A 555 28.79 -7.77 5.23
C LEU A 555 29.30 -8.57 6.44
N ARG A 556 29.80 -7.89 7.48
CA ARG A 556 30.20 -8.56 8.73
C ARG A 556 29.04 -9.26 9.41
N TRP A 557 27.87 -8.58 9.45
CA TRP A 557 26.67 -9.15 10.05
C TRP A 557 26.15 -10.37 9.30
N LEU A 558 26.12 -10.32 7.97
CA LEU A 558 25.73 -11.46 7.12
C LEU A 558 26.64 -12.67 7.36
N ARG A 559 27.97 -12.47 7.42
CA ARG A 559 28.93 -13.53 7.70
C ARG A 559 28.79 -14.10 9.11
N ALA A 560 28.59 -13.25 10.12
CA ALA A 560 28.37 -13.68 11.51
C ALA A 560 27.10 -14.57 11.62
N ASN A 561 26.11 -14.33 10.76
CA ASN A 561 24.88 -15.11 10.71
C ASN A 561 24.94 -16.29 9.73
N GLN A 562 26.12 -16.65 9.22
CA GLN A 562 26.29 -17.79 8.31
C GLN A 562 25.40 -17.71 7.06
N VAL A 563 25.16 -16.48 6.58
CA VAL A 563 24.45 -16.27 5.30
C VAL A 563 25.32 -16.83 4.17
N THR A 564 24.69 -17.57 3.26
CA THR A 564 25.40 -18.23 2.15
C THR A 564 25.89 -17.21 1.12
N ASP A 565 27.04 -17.49 0.54
CA ASP A 565 27.60 -16.75 -0.60
C ASP A 565 27.75 -15.24 -0.39
N VAL A 566 28.09 -14.81 0.79
CA VAL A 566 28.34 -13.38 1.08
C VAL A 566 29.58 -12.92 0.32
N PRO A 567 29.49 -11.89 -0.54
CA PRO A 567 30.65 -11.42 -1.31
C PRO A 567 31.69 -10.76 -0.40
N ALA A 568 32.91 -10.59 -0.91
CA ALA A 568 33.95 -9.83 -0.21
C ALA A 568 33.59 -8.33 -0.13
N GLN A 569 33.03 -7.80 -1.23
CA GLN A 569 32.55 -6.43 -1.45
C GLN A 569 31.48 -6.45 -2.56
N GLY A 570 30.83 -5.33 -2.82
CA GLY A 570 29.84 -5.23 -3.89
C GLY A 570 28.52 -5.94 -3.54
N LEU A 571 28.02 -5.71 -2.34
CA LEU A 571 26.81 -6.36 -1.84
C LEU A 571 25.57 -6.04 -2.73
N GLY A 572 25.49 -4.85 -3.28
CA GLY A 572 24.42 -4.46 -4.19
C GLY A 572 24.42 -5.31 -5.47
N GLN A 573 25.58 -5.52 -6.09
CA GLN A 573 25.70 -6.43 -7.23
C GLN A 573 25.29 -7.85 -6.86
N ALA A 574 25.77 -8.39 -5.74
CA ALA A 574 25.41 -9.74 -5.28
C ALA A 574 23.90 -9.87 -4.99
N TYR A 575 23.26 -8.80 -4.50
CA TYR A 575 21.82 -8.75 -4.32
C TYR A 575 21.08 -8.87 -5.65
N LEU A 576 21.48 -8.09 -6.66
CA LEU A 576 20.86 -8.12 -7.98
C LEU A 576 21.08 -9.46 -8.72
N GLU A 577 22.26 -10.05 -8.61
CA GLU A 577 22.59 -11.32 -9.26
C GLU A 577 21.77 -12.50 -8.73
N ARG A 578 21.37 -12.45 -7.47
CA ARG A 578 20.65 -13.54 -6.78
C ARG A 578 19.17 -13.30 -6.61
N TYR A 579 18.70 -12.25 -7.18
CA TYR A 579 17.32 -11.90 -7.03
C TYR A 579 16.34 -12.91 -7.70
N GLU A 580 16.79 -13.70 -8.68
CA GLU A 580 16.01 -14.81 -9.25
C GLU A 580 15.59 -15.82 -8.18
N ASP A 581 16.49 -16.08 -7.22
CA ASP A 581 16.24 -16.98 -6.09
C ASP A 581 15.23 -16.39 -5.10
N PHE A 582 15.00 -15.09 -5.17
CA PHE A 582 14.13 -14.37 -4.26
C PHE A 582 12.71 -14.20 -4.79
N GLY A 583 12.50 -14.25 -6.10
CA GLY A 583 11.21 -14.20 -6.81
C GLY A 583 10.33 -13.00 -6.46
N PRO A 584 8.99 -13.07 -6.55
CA PRO A 584 8.14 -12.21 -5.77
C PRO A 584 8.33 -12.61 -4.31
N PHE A 585 9.30 -12.00 -3.65
CA PHE A 585 9.98 -12.45 -2.43
C PHE A 585 9.05 -12.85 -1.27
N LEU A 586 7.83 -12.35 -1.25
CA LEU A 586 6.89 -12.63 -0.19
C LEU A 586 6.23 -14.02 -0.31
N GLU A 587 6.32 -14.66 -1.47
CA GLU A 587 5.71 -15.97 -1.71
C GLU A 587 6.69 -17.11 -1.60
N VAL A 588 7.95 -16.88 -1.94
CA VAL A 588 9.02 -17.89 -1.85
C VAL A 588 9.16 -18.44 -0.42
N PHE A 589 8.92 -17.62 0.59
CA PHE A 589 8.99 -18.03 1.99
C PHE A 589 7.85 -18.98 2.39
N LYS A 590 6.65 -18.80 1.86
CA LYS A 590 5.51 -19.68 2.15
C LYS A 590 5.64 -21.05 1.52
N ASP A 591 6.18 -21.13 0.31
CA ASP A 591 6.32 -22.41 -0.41
C ASP A 591 7.31 -23.36 0.24
N ARG A 592 8.22 -22.86 1.06
CA ARG A 592 9.24 -23.65 1.73
C ARG A 592 8.93 -24.01 3.18
N GLU A 593 7.81 -23.52 3.73
CA GLU A 593 7.36 -23.89 5.08
C GLU A 593 7.23 -25.41 5.28
N GLY A 594 6.91 -26.17 4.22
CA GLY A 594 6.82 -27.63 4.25
C GLY A 594 8.12 -28.38 3.94
N THR A 595 9.20 -27.71 3.54
CA THR A 595 10.45 -28.33 3.01
C THR A 595 11.66 -28.21 3.92
N GLY A 596 11.48 -27.89 5.20
CA GLY A 596 12.58 -27.74 6.17
C GLY A 596 13.11 -26.32 6.36
N GLY A 597 12.39 -25.31 5.86
CA GLY A 597 12.69 -23.91 6.02
C GLY A 597 13.49 -23.28 4.87
N TYR A 598 13.55 -21.95 4.86
CA TYR A 598 14.28 -21.18 3.85
C TYR A 598 15.74 -20.96 4.29
N PRO A 599 16.73 -21.20 3.43
CA PRO A 599 18.13 -20.95 3.77
C PRO A 599 18.40 -19.44 3.93
N ARG A 600 19.42 -19.11 4.72
CA ARG A 600 19.92 -17.74 4.89
C ARG A 600 20.61 -17.28 3.61
N THR A 601 19.94 -16.45 2.82
CA THR A 601 20.45 -15.88 1.57
C THR A 601 20.70 -14.39 1.70
N VAL A 602 21.59 -13.85 0.88
CA VAL A 602 21.90 -12.40 0.86
C VAL A 602 20.64 -11.57 0.62
N PRO A 603 19.79 -11.82 -0.43
CA PRO A 603 18.60 -11.01 -0.66
C PRO A 603 17.61 -11.04 0.51
N ALA A 604 17.35 -12.24 1.07
CA ALA A 604 16.40 -12.39 2.17
C ALA A 604 16.84 -11.62 3.41
N TYR A 605 18.12 -11.74 3.79
CA TYR A 605 18.62 -11.17 5.04
C TYR A 605 18.91 -9.67 4.93
N VAL A 606 19.35 -9.19 3.79
CA VAL A 606 19.49 -7.74 3.55
C VAL A 606 18.10 -7.08 3.62
N TYR A 607 17.10 -7.66 2.95
CA TYR A 607 15.75 -7.10 3.02
C TYR A 607 15.17 -7.16 4.43
N LEU A 608 15.31 -8.31 5.10
CA LEU A 608 14.85 -8.51 6.48
C LEU A 608 15.47 -7.48 7.45
N LEU A 609 16.77 -7.20 7.31
CA LEU A 609 17.47 -6.19 8.11
C LEU A 609 16.92 -4.80 7.87
N LEU A 610 16.87 -4.36 6.60
CA LEU A 610 16.42 -3.02 6.23
C LEU A 610 14.98 -2.79 6.64
N HIS A 611 14.11 -3.75 6.37
CA HIS A 611 12.68 -3.67 6.69
C HIS A 611 12.43 -3.65 8.20
N THR A 612 13.13 -4.51 8.97
CA THR A 612 13.01 -4.47 10.43
C THR A 612 13.56 -3.17 11.02
N LEU A 613 14.65 -2.66 10.47
CA LEU A 613 15.26 -1.41 10.93
C LEU A 613 14.38 -0.21 10.57
N SER A 614 13.76 -0.17 9.38
CA SER A 614 12.84 0.91 9.00
C SER A 614 11.65 0.96 9.95
N HIS A 615 11.06 -0.18 10.29
CA HIS A 615 9.96 -0.27 11.26
C HIS A 615 10.39 0.20 12.66
N GLN A 616 11.59 -0.21 13.12
CA GLN A 616 12.13 0.27 14.39
C GLN A 616 12.31 1.80 14.39
N MET A 617 12.75 2.38 13.26
CA MET A 617 12.86 3.82 13.09
C MET A 617 11.47 4.50 13.08
N ILE A 618 10.46 3.91 12.43
CA ILE A 618 9.08 4.41 12.45
C ILE A 618 8.55 4.47 13.88
N HIS A 619 8.71 3.41 14.66
CA HIS A 619 8.30 3.40 16.07
C HIS A 619 9.02 4.48 16.89
N SER A 620 10.35 4.58 16.74
CA SER A 620 11.14 5.57 17.44
C SER A 620 10.76 7.00 17.04
N LEU A 621 10.51 7.23 15.74
CA LEU A 621 10.07 8.53 15.20
C LEU A 621 8.71 8.93 15.77
N ALA A 622 7.72 8.04 15.72
CA ALA A 622 6.40 8.31 16.26
C ALA A 622 6.44 8.69 17.74
N ASP A 623 7.19 7.89 18.53
CA ASP A 623 7.33 8.12 19.98
C ASP A 623 8.07 9.43 20.33
N SER A 624 8.96 9.91 19.45
CA SER A 624 9.80 11.10 19.70
C SER A 624 9.22 12.38 19.09
N SER A 625 8.40 12.28 18.03
CA SER A 625 7.88 13.42 17.28
C SER A 625 6.43 13.77 17.62
N GLY A 626 5.67 12.84 18.23
CA GLY A 626 4.21 13.00 18.41
C GLY A 626 3.41 12.82 17.12
N VAL A 627 4.03 12.33 16.04
CA VAL A 627 3.34 11.94 14.80
C VAL A 627 2.74 10.56 14.98
N ASP A 628 1.51 10.35 14.52
CA ASP A 628 0.87 9.04 14.58
C ASP A 628 1.65 8.03 13.73
N ARG A 629 1.81 6.81 14.23
CA ARG A 629 2.49 5.70 13.51
C ARG A 629 1.85 5.42 12.16
N ASP A 630 0.54 5.50 12.07
CA ASP A 630 -0.22 5.30 10.83
C ASP A 630 -0.01 6.42 9.81
N SER A 631 0.53 7.56 10.27
CA SER A 631 0.90 8.71 9.42
C SER A 631 2.35 8.68 8.95
N ILE A 632 3.09 7.59 9.18
CA ILE A 632 4.47 7.43 8.70
C ILE A 632 4.50 6.28 7.71
N GLY A 633 5.15 6.47 6.57
CA GLY A 633 5.38 5.48 5.53
C GLY A 633 6.86 5.16 5.35
N GLU A 634 7.14 4.09 4.61
CA GLU A 634 8.48 3.67 4.28
C GLU A 634 8.65 3.40 2.79
N HIS A 635 9.90 3.49 2.32
CA HIS A 635 10.35 2.99 1.03
C HIS A 635 11.74 2.38 1.18
N ILE A 636 11.96 1.17 0.64
CA ILE A 636 13.18 0.40 0.85
C ILE A 636 13.90 0.19 -0.48
N PHE A 637 15.22 0.42 -0.50
CA PHE A 637 16.12 0.20 -1.62
C PHE A 637 17.17 -0.86 -1.24
N PRO A 638 16.84 -2.15 -1.35
CA PRO A 638 17.64 -3.19 -0.72
C PRO A 638 19.02 -3.38 -1.35
N ALA A 639 19.17 -3.31 -2.67
CA ALA A 639 20.48 -3.41 -3.32
C ALA A 639 21.41 -2.25 -2.95
N ASP A 640 20.85 -1.11 -2.57
CA ASP A 640 21.60 0.09 -2.19
C ASP A 640 21.78 0.25 -0.68
N LEU A 641 21.32 -0.74 0.11
CA LEU A 641 21.35 -0.74 1.58
C LEU A 641 20.72 0.53 2.19
N ALA A 642 19.64 1.01 1.57
CA ALA A 642 19.01 2.26 1.95
C ALA A 642 17.51 2.12 2.17
N PHE A 643 16.95 3.04 2.95
CA PHE A 643 15.51 3.18 3.10
C PHE A 643 15.15 4.63 3.44
N VAL A 644 13.90 4.97 3.19
CA VAL A 644 13.31 6.27 3.53
C VAL A 644 12.10 6.04 4.42
N ILE A 645 12.00 6.79 5.51
CA ILE A 645 10.77 6.93 6.27
C ILE A 645 10.25 8.35 6.08
N TYR A 646 8.97 8.49 5.81
CA TYR A 646 8.39 9.79 5.49
C TYR A 646 7.02 9.97 6.14
N ARG A 647 6.69 11.22 6.44
CA ARG A 647 5.37 11.57 6.95
C ARG A 647 4.35 11.49 5.81
N LYS A 648 3.21 10.83 6.06
CA LYS A 648 2.07 10.80 5.15
C LYS A 648 1.10 11.91 5.53
N GLY A 649 0.83 12.78 4.59
CA GLY A 649 -0.23 13.77 4.73
C GLY A 649 0.07 14.96 5.66
N MET A 650 -0.70 15.99 5.46
CA MET A 650 -0.79 17.13 6.38
C MET A 650 -1.90 16.86 7.41
N THR A 651 -1.63 16.02 8.39
CA THR A 651 -2.48 15.98 9.57
C THR A 651 -2.13 17.18 10.47
N PRO A 652 -3.06 17.74 11.20
CA PRO A 652 -2.77 18.80 12.19
C PRO A 652 -2.05 18.23 13.42
N ASP A 653 -1.14 17.30 13.23
CA ASP A 653 -0.33 16.72 14.29
C ASP A 653 0.59 17.79 14.87
N LEU A 654 0.79 17.73 16.17
CA LEU A 654 1.58 18.70 16.93
C LEU A 654 3.09 18.62 16.62
N GLY A 655 3.56 17.63 15.86
CA GLY A 655 4.95 17.40 15.57
C GLY A 655 5.29 17.35 14.06
N ASN A 656 6.54 17.60 13.73
CA ASN A 656 7.11 17.35 12.41
C ASN A 656 8.52 16.75 12.53
N ILE A 657 9.00 16.12 11.47
CA ILE A 657 10.29 15.45 11.45
C ILE A 657 11.45 16.44 11.63
N SER A 658 11.37 17.60 11.00
CA SER A 658 12.39 18.66 11.13
C SER A 658 12.50 19.19 12.56
N ALA A 659 11.37 19.41 13.24
CA ALA A 659 11.39 19.86 14.64
C ALA A 659 11.88 18.76 15.58
N MET A 660 11.46 17.51 15.37
CA MET A 660 11.97 16.35 16.10
C MET A 660 13.49 16.25 15.94
N TRP A 661 13.99 16.33 14.72
CA TRP A 661 15.42 16.25 14.47
C TRP A 661 16.19 17.35 15.17
N ARG A 662 15.75 18.59 15.09
CA ARG A 662 16.40 19.73 15.76
C ARG A 662 16.44 19.61 17.27
N ASN A 663 15.37 19.10 17.87
CA ASN A 663 15.20 19.17 19.33
C ASN A 663 15.46 17.84 20.04
N HIS A 664 15.25 16.71 19.37
CA HIS A 664 15.23 15.36 19.98
C HIS A 664 15.96 14.29 19.18
N ALA A 665 16.89 14.65 18.28
CA ALA A 665 17.59 13.68 17.42
C ALA A 665 18.33 12.60 18.23
N ASP A 666 19.00 12.98 19.32
CA ASP A 666 19.73 12.02 20.17
C ASP A 666 18.77 11.10 20.93
N GLU A 667 17.60 11.57 21.34
CA GLU A 667 16.57 10.74 21.97
C GLU A 667 15.99 9.77 20.97
N PHE A 668 15.63 10.24 19.77
CA PHE A 668 15.14 9.43 18.67
C PHE A 668 16.08 8.28 18.32
N LEU A 669 17.37 8.58 18.09
CA LEU A 669 18.37 7.57 17.74
C LEU A 669 18.65 6.61 18.91
N ARG A 670 18.70 7.12 20.15
CA ARG A 670 18.91 6.29 21.35
C ARG A 670 17.76 5.32 21.57
N ARG A 671 16.52 5.75 21.34
CA ARG A 671 15.34 4.87 21.45
C ARG A 671 15.41 3.72 20.44
N ALA A 672 15.87 3.99 19.22
CA ALA A 672 15.98 2.97 18.18
C ALA A 672 16.92 1.81 18.55
N ILE A 673 17.97 2.08 19.35
CA ILE A 673 18.97 1.08 19.79
C ILE A 673 18.74 0.58 21.23
N ASP A 674 17.80 1.16 21.99
CA ASP A 674 17.58 0.80 23.39
C ASP A 674 17.07 -0.66 23.49
N PRO A 675 17.78 -1.54 24.20
CA PRO A 675 17.34 -2.92 24.38
C PRO A 675 15.93 -3.06 24.96
N ARG A 676 15.44 -2.04 25.67
CA ARG A 676 14.08 -2.03 26.24
C ARG A 676 13.02 -1.87 25.18
N THR A 677 13.27 -1.03 24.16
CA THR A 677 12.34 -0.84 23.03
C THR A 677 12.31 -2.06 22.10
N LEU A 678 13.42 -2.83 22.08
CA LEU A 678 13.53 -4.08 21.34
C LEU A 678 12.91 -5.29 22.08
N ARG A 679 12.35 -5.11 23.27
CA ARG A 679 11.58 -6.15 23.98
C ARG A 679 10.10 -6.08 23.58
N CYS A 680 9.46 -7.24 23.59
CA CYS A 680 8.02 -7.33 23.31
C CYS A 680 7.23 -7.49 24.59
N GLY A 681 6.12 -6.78 24.71
CA GLY A 681 5.15 -6.98 25.81
C GLY A 681 4.51 -8.38 25.81
N SER A 682 4.47 -9.06 24.65
CA SER A 682 4.00 -10.45 24.54
C SER A 682 5.07 -11.48 24.98
N GLY A 683 6.24 -11.05 25.41
CA GLY A 683 7.29 -11.89 26.01
C GLY A 683 7.82 -13.01 25.12
N SER A 684 8.11 -14.16 25.73
CA SER A 684 8.71 -15.33 25.10
C SER A 684 7.91 -15.92 23.93
N LEU A 685 6.60 -15.74 23.89
CA LEU A 685 5.75 -16.22 22.77
C LEU A 685 6.09 -15.51 21.47
N CYS A 686 6.31 -14.19 21.52
CA CYS A 686 6.71 -13.42 20.34
C CYS A 686 8.13 -13.78 19.90
N ASP A 687 9.08 -13.90 20.86
CA ASP A 687 10.45 -14.27 20.56
C ASP A 687 10.55 -15.69 19.98
N ALA A 688 9.72 -16.63 20.46
CA ALA A 688 9.66 -17.98 19.92
C ALA A 688 9.15 -18.05 18.47
N ARG A 689 8.43 -17.02 18.02
CA ARG A 689 7.91 -16.85 16.64
C ARG A 689 8.76 -15.90 15.81
N GLY A 690 10.04 -15.78 16.07
CA GLY A 690 10.94 -14.93 15.30
C GLY A 690 10.87 -13.43 15.63
N GLY A 691 10.12 -13.04 16.66
CA GLY A 691 10.19 -11.68 17.20
C GLY A 691 9.46 -10.60 16.37
N ALA A 692 8.37 -10.94 15.70
CA ALA A 692 7.53 -9.96 15.00
C ALA A 692 6.06 -10.09 15.40
N CYS A 693 5.48 -9.03 15.96
CA CYS A 693 4.04 -8.98 16.26
C CYS A 693 3.56 -7.52 16.35
N PRO A 694 2.23 -7.29 16.35
CA PRO A 694 1.66 -5.93 16.46
C PRO A 694 2.07 -5.14 17.70
N ALA A 695 2.46 -5.83 18.78
CA ALA A 695 2.91 -5.19 20.02
C ALA A 695 4.39 -4.75 19.99
N CYS A 696 5.14 -5.06 18.94
CA CYS A 696 6.56 -4.73 18.88
C CYS A 696 6.98 -4.06 17.57
N VAL A 697 7.26 -4.81 16.50
CA VAL A 697 7.90 -4.28 15.30
C VAL A 697 6.94 -4.05 14.14
N MET A 698 5.76 -4.67 14.15
CA MET A 698 4.77 -4.43 13.09
C MET A 698 4.20 -3.01 13.21
N VAL A 699 3.99 -2.39 12.06
CA VAL A 699 3.28 -1.11 11.91
C VAL A 699 1.92 -1.36 11.25
N SER A 700 1.11 -0.31 11.12
CA SER A 700 -0.12 -0.41 10.34
C SER A 700 0.18 -0.90 8.91
N GLU A 701 -0.65 -1.79 8.38
CA GLU A 701 -0.51 -2.30 7.00
C GLU A 701 -0.51 -1.19 5.94
N VAL A 702 -1.08 -0.05 6.28
CA VAL A 702 -1.05 1.15 5.44
C VAL A 702 0.30 1.87 5.46
N SER A 703 1.15 1.59 6.43
CA SER A 703 2.49 2.18 6.57
C SER A 703 3.59 1.28 6.00
N CYS A 704 3.37 -0.03 6.01
CA CYS A 704 4.31 -1.02 5.51
C CYS A 704 4.09 -1.35 4.04
N ILE A 705 5.14 -1.31 3.23
CA ILE A 705 5.10 -1.65 1.81
C ILE A 705 4.99 -3.16 1.55
N ALA A 706 5.31 -4.00 2.54
CA ALA A 706 5.38 -5.46 2.45
C ALA A 706 4.37 -6.16 3.37
N SER A 707 3.30 -5.49 3.81
CA SER A 707 2.23 -6.04 4.64
C SER A 707 2.75 -6.73 5.92
N ASN A 708 3.76 -6.14 6.56
CA ASN A 708 4.43 -6.66 7.75
C ASN A 708 5.06 -8.06 7.60
N LEU A 709 5.29 -8.52 6.38
CA LEU A 709 6.03 -9.74 6.10
C LEU A 709 7.54 -9.48 6.15
N LEU A 710 8.35 -10.51 6.38
CA LEU A 710 9.81 -10.39 6.47
C LEU A 710 10.26 -9.38 7.54
N LEU A 711 9.81 -9.58 8.75
CA LEU A 711 10.21 -8.82 9.94
C LEU A 711 10.73 -9.76 11.02
N SER A 712 11.78 -9.37 11.71
CA SER A 712 12.27 -10.07 12.90
C SER A 712 13.13 -9.15 13.76
N ARG A 713 12.74 -8.89 14.99
CA ARG A 713 13.59 -8.14 15.95
C ARG A 713 14.92 -8.81 16.23
N ALA A 714 14.99 -10.13 16.03
CA ALA A 714 16.24 -10.87 16.24
C ALA A 714 17.37 -10.39 15.33
N VAL A 715 17.07 -9.84 14.14
CA VAL A 715 18.12 -9.26 13.28
C VAL A 715 18.78 -8.02 13.89
N LEU A 716 18.09 -7.32 14.79
CA LEU A 716 18.63 -6.13 15.47
C LEU A 716 19.29 -6.47 16.81
N LYS A 717 18.64 -7.30 17.64
CA LYS A 717 19.05 -7.58 19.02
C LYS A 717 19.70 -8.95 19.26
N GLY A 718 19.69 -9.83 18.27
CA GLY A 718 20.04 -11.23 18.41
C GLY A 718 18.90 -12.12 18.95
N GLY A 719 19.07 -13.44 18.84
CA GLY A 719 18.12 -14.45 19.29
C GLY A 719 17.54 -15.30 18.17
N LYS A 720 16.44 -16.01 18.47
CA LYS A 720 15.82 -16.95 17.53
C LYS A 720 15.37 -16.22 16.25
N GLY A 721 15.76 -16.76 15.11
CA GLY A 721 15.41 -16.25 13.79
C GLY A 721 13.92 -16.39 13.46
N PRO A 722 13.47 -15.88 12.30
CA PRO A 722 12.09 -15.94 11.88
C PRO A 722 11.59 -17.38 11.65
N GLU A 723 10.27 -17.59 11.73
CA GLU A 723 9.63 -18.91 11.64
C GLU A 723 9.89 -19.66 10.33
N TRP A 724 10.21 -18.92 9.26
CA TRP A 724 10.52 -19.52 7.96
C TRP A 724 11.96 -20.07 7.86
N GLU A 725 12.82 -19.86 8.87
CA GLU A 725 14.10 -20.53 8.95
C GLU A 725 13.94 -22.01 9.33
N PRO A 726 14.92 -22.87 8.97
CA PRO A 726 14.97 -24.23 9.51
C PRO A 726 14.97 -24.20 11.03
N SER A 727 14.22 -25.11 11.65
CA SER A 727 14.17 -25.21 13.13
C SER A 727 15.53 -25.47 13.79
N SER A 728 16.48 -26.01 13.02
CA SER A 728 17.87 -26.25 13.42
C SER A 728 18.80 -25.06 13.21
N ALA A 729 18.31 -23.95 12.66
CA ALA A 729 19.15 -22.77 12.43
C ALA A 729 19.64 -22.21 13.78
N PRO A 730 20.92 -21.80 13.88
CA PRO A 730 21.43 -21.16 15.08
C PRO A 730 20.76 -19.80 15.30
N ASP A 731 20.76 -19.37 16.58
CA ASP A 731 20.29 -18.03 16.91
C ASP A 731 21.02 -16.96 16.11
N LEU A 732 20.31 -15.89 15.78
CA LEU A 732 20.90 -14.75 15.06
C LEU A 732 21.77 -13.92 16.00
N VAL A 733 22.87 -13.44 15.44
CA VAL A 733 23.68 -12.35 16.00
C VAL A 733 23.01 -11.04 15.60
N GLY A 734 22.72 -10.19 16.57
CA GLY A 734 22.05 -8.91 16.32
C GLY A 734 22.95 -7.89 15.61
N PHE A 735 22.37 -7.10 14.71
CA PHE A 735 23.08 -6.04 13.99
C PHE A 735 23.66 -4.96 14.92
N PHE A 736 23.02 -4.75 16.09
CA PHE A 736 23.51 -3.82 17.11
C PHE A 736 24.49 -4.42 18.11
N GLU A 737 24.83 -5.72 18.01
CA GLU A 737 25.78 -6.33 18.89
C GLU A 737 27.22 -5.86 18.61
N SER A 738 28.02 -5.75 19.66
CA SER A 738 29.38 -5.25 19.58
C SER A 738 30.29 -6.09 18.67
N ALA A 739 30.00 -7.38 18.52
CA ALA A 739 30.74 -8.28 17.63
C ALA A 739 30.61 -7.92 16.15
N VAL A 740 29.54 -7.20 15.78
CA VAL A 740 29.25 -6.74 14.41
C VAL A 740 29.66 -5.28 14.22
N ALA A 741 29.63 -4.49 15.29
CA ALA A 741 29.95 -3.06 15.24
C ALA A 741 31.44 -2.76 14.98
N LYS A 742 32.34 -3.65 15.38
CA LYS A 742 33.80 -3.55 15.16
C LYS A 742 34.18 -4.17 13.83
#